data_f55ad472afcda072ea81ac64972f9425
#
_entry.id   f55ad472afcda072ea81ac64972f9425
#
_cell.length_a   1.000
_cell.length_b   1.000
_cell.length_c   1.000
_cell.angle_alpha   90.00
_cell.angle_beta   90.00
_cell.angle_gamma   90.00
#
_symmetry.space_group_name_H-M   'P 1'
#
loop_
_entity.id
_entity.type
_entity.pdbx_description
1 polymer ?
#
loop_
_entity_poly.entity_id
_entity_poly.type
_entity_poly.pdbx_seq_one_letter_code
_entity_poly.pdbx_strand_id
1 'polypeptide(L)'
;MINQGATLGSRLAVSLAFLFTLAACGGGGGGGGSTFFDDGGSSGGGGVGTLALALALFNAEGQPTDTVNSAAPGTLTVSIPGGTANVLVTVETTVGTILPESKTALTNLLGVATFQIVAGLESSTGTITATATTGSGNLAGSLTFQVTASELALVLLDPQGNETNTVTSSSPGTLRATVGGSGANVVVSATTNVGVLFPASGTALTNSSGVATFQIEAGGEKGAGSVTATAATSAGSISASLPYQVGDSGLRLGYFDADDMFVENQILIEPESTLAAAGNAQLSVVVLNAEGDRVATAEDVRFSSGCIAAALATINPTIAQSVNGQASTLYSSLSCSGTDSITASLVGADAQAFGTINIAGATTNSVNFVSAEPLLVVLRGTGGQGRDETSNVVFDVVDGAGRPLPGVNVQFSLTTFIGGLSLSKTSALSNGDGQVSVTVQAGEIPSVVRVLATVDDGDGNVVTTVSDLLTVTTGLPDQNSISLSVGDCGDEGSFVVDGGMNIDGLCRELTVRMADKFNNPVVDGTAAVFTTEYGSIVGSCTTTAGACSVDWTSQAPRFPTLTGSTYVVTNSNTLNSVTCPGFPDPAIPCPTDLGSIRGGRSTILVTAIGEESFIDRNGNGVMDQSEQNLFENLPEAFHDENEDTFYTPALPACVTAPQGSIQCISGQEEIFVDFNANNTYDLNDDPAVYNGLLCPVAGDGVWCSRELINVRDSAIVTLGDETLWLFRAVPNDPVGNSQFVTVHVADSFNNPPPAGATVNLSTVDNCELVEATTFDIFNRSDSGAFTFFFTSISEVKNPPETGQVVITLNTPLTTTTLFYPCVN
;
A
#
# COMPACT_ATOMS: atom_id res chain seq x y z
N MET A 1 0.90 -47.48 -18.42
CA MET A 1 0.63 -48.29 -17.22
C MET A 1 0.70 -47.35 -16.03
N ILE A 2 -0.49 -46.98 -15.51
CA ILE A 2 -0.87 -46.88 -14.10
C ILE A 2 0.04 -45.95 -13.26
N ASN A 3 -0.41 -44.93 -12.55
CA ASN A 3 -1.70 -44.54 -12.00
C ASN A 3 -1.59 -43.14 -11.40
N GLN A 4 -2.58 -42.33 -11.63
CA GLN A 4 -3.32 -41.40 -10.79
C GLN A 4 -2.70 -40.88 -9.47
N GLY A 5 -2.89 -39.59 -9.25
CA GLY A 5 -2.83 -38.93 -7.98
C GLY A 5 -3.13 -37.46 -8.05
N ALA A 6 -4.39 -37.12 -8.28
CA ALA A 6 -4.89 -35.76 -8.06
C ALA A 6 -4.98 -35.47 -6.56
N THR A 7 -4.41 -34.40 -6.08
CA THR A 7 -4.72 -33.87 -4.75
C THR A 7 -5.07 -32.39 -4.83
N LEU A 8 -6.36 -32.15 -4.70
CA LEU A 8 -6.91 -30.83 -4.32
C LEU A 8 -6.26 -30.34 -3.02
N GLY A 9 -5.64 -29.20 -3.06
CA GLY A 9 -5.17 -28.48 -1.88
C GLY A 9 -6.31 -27.66 -1.25
N SER A 10 -6.99 -28.25 -0.30
CA SER A 10 -7.93 -27.53 0.56
C SER A 10 -7.16 -26.61 1.51
N ARG A 11 -7.52 -25.33 1.50
CA ARG A 11 -7.09 -24.38 2.53
C ARG A 11 -7.68 -24.79 3.88
N LEU A 12 -6.82 -25.25 4.77
CA LEU A 12 -7.17 -25.55 6.15
C LEU A 12 -7.09 -24.25 6.96
N ALA A 13 -8.22 -23.77 7.41
CA ALA A 13 -8.30 -22.78 8.48
C ALA A 13 -7.97 -23.51 9.79
N VAL A 14 -6.84 -23.25 10.37
CA VAL A 14 -6.47 -23.74 11.71
C VAL A 14 -7.07 -22.80 12.74
N SER A 15 -8.20 -23.20 13.30
CA SER A 15 -8.71 -22.64 14.55
C SER A 15 -7.95 -23.28 15.69
N LEU A 16 -7.06 -22.53 16.33
CA LEU A 16 -6.34 -22.94 17.53
C LEU A 16 -7.23 -22.66 18.75
N ALA A 17 -7.92 -23.69 19.22
CA ALA A 17 -8.60 -23.66 20.49
C ALA A 17 -7.58 -23.88 21.61
N PHE A 18 -7.31 -22.85 22.41
CA PHE A 18 -6.58 -22.98 23.67
C PHE A 18 -7.52 -23.55 24.75
N LEU A 19 -7.26 -24.79 25.12
CA LEU A 19 -7.81 -25.39 26.32
C LEU A 19 -7.01 -24.93 27.54
N PHE A 20 -7.57 -24.03 28.33
CA PHE A 20 -7.09 -23.81 29.69
C PHE A 20 -7.85 -24.73 30.63
N THR A 21 -7.16 -25.74 31.16
CA THR A 21 -7.61 -26.48 32.30
C THR A 21 -7.26 -25.72 33.56
N LEU A 22 -8.25 -25.13 34.21
CA LEU A 22 -8.18 -24.74 35.62
C LEU A 22 -9.04 -25.69 36.42
N ALA A 23 -8.38 -26.43 37.26
CA ALA A 23 -9.03 -27.14 38.35
C ALA A 23 -9.44 -26.14 39.44
N ALA A 24 -10.73 -26.06 39.73
CA ALA A 24 -11.22 -25.40 40.94
C ALA A 24 -12.28 -26.24 41.57
N CYS A 25 -12.06 -26.49 42.85
CA CYS A 25 -12.88 -27.23 43.77
C CYS A 25 -14.08 -26.39 44.25
N GLY A 26 -15.26 -26.97 44.21
CA GLY A 26 -16.23 -26.92 45.28
C GLY A 26 -17.22 -25.81 45.45
N GLY A 27 -18.48 -26.18 45.33
CA GLY A 27 -19.48 -25.68 46.23
C GLY A 27 -20.70 -24.94 45.67
N GLY A 28 -21.72 -25.70 45.37
CA GLY A 28 -23.07 -25.44 45.87
C GLY A 28 -23.96 -24.31 45.33
N GLY A 29 -24.90 -24.69 44.52
CA GLY A 29 -26.29 -24.29 44.76
C GLY A 29 -26.91 -23.13 44.02
N GLY A 30 -27.90 -23.42 43.24
CA GLY A 30 -29.04 -22.56 43.03
C GLY A 30 -29.24 -22.08 41.60
N GLY A 31 -30.07 -22.80 40.87
CA GLY A 31 -30.55 -22.47 39.55
C GLY A 31 -31.45 -21.23 39.50
N GLY A 32 -31.38 -20.51 38.43
CA GLY A 32 -32.30 -19.49 38.01
C GLY A 32 -32.48 -19.55 36.49
N GLY A 33 -33.46 -20.36 36.07
CA GLY A 33 -33.78 -20.56 34.67
C GLY A 33 -34.38 -19.32 34.02
N SER A 34 -33.92 -19.00 32.85
CA SER A 34 -34.63 -18.18 31.89
C SER A 34 -35.91 -18.81 31.47
N THR A 35 -37.01 -18.21 31.77
CA THR A 35 -38.33 -18.67 31.25
C THR A 35 -38.56 -18.07 29.91
N PHE A 36 -38.33 -18.85 28.87
CA PHE A 36 -39.03 -18.71 27.62
C PHE A 36 -40.48 -19.17 27.78
N PHE A 37 -41.37 -18.48 27.09
CA PHE A 37 -42.83 -18.71 27.03
C PHE A 37 -43.18 -20.17 26.87
N ASP A 38 -43.98 -20.68 27.76
CA ASP A 38 -44.79 -21.89 27.52
C ASP A 38 -46.27 -21.51 27.69
N ASP A 39 -47.03 -21.84 26.66
CA ASP A 39 -48.48 -21.62 26.56
C ASP A 39 -49.18 -22.93 26.94
N GLY A 40 -49.94 -22.88 27.96
CA GLY A 40 -50.85 -24.04 28.20
C GLY A 40 -51.38 -24.31 29.57
N GLY A 41 -52.47 -23.73 29.93
CA GLY A 41 -53.55 -24.55 30.57
C GLY A 41 -53.73 -24.57 32.06
N SER A 42 -54.68 -23.76 32.52
CA SER A 42 -55.78 -24.11 33.42
C SER A 42 -55.62 -24.20 34.94
N SER A 43 -56.33 -23.31 35.53
CA SER A 43 -57.18 -23.37 36.73
C SER A 43 -56.59 -23.02 38.11
N GLY A 44 -57.11 -21.90 38.62
CA GLY A 44 -57.62 -21.82 39.97
C GLY A 44 -56.77 -21.08 40.98
N GLY A 45 -57.10 -19.83 41.29
CA GLY A 45 -56.78 -19.24 42.59
C GLY A 45 -56.39 -17.74 42.43
N GLY A 46 -57.24 -16.85 42.83
CA GLY A 46 -57.13 -15.41 42.73
C GLY A 46 -55.91 -14.87 43.49
N GLY A 47 -55.00 -14.26 42.75
CA GLY A 47 -54.01 -13.34 43.21
C GLY A 47 -53.86 -12.28 42.14
N VAL A 48 -54.09 -11.02 42.51
CA VAL A 48 -53.85 -9.88 41.64
C VAL A 48 -52.42 -9.92 41.17
N GLY A 49 -52.15 -10.39 39.94
CA GLY A 49 -50.85 -10.40 39.33
C GLY A 49 -50.43 -8.96 39.09
N THR A 50 -49.43 -8.49 39.81
CA THR A 50 -48.77 -7.23 39.48
C THR A 50 -48.20 -7.37 38.05
N LEU A 51 -48.77 -6.63 37.13
CA LEU A 51 -48.24 -6.47 35.78
C LEU A 51 -46.81 -5.92 35.89
N ALA A 52 -45.81 -6.70 35.54
CA ALA A 52 -44.39 -6.30 35.62
C ALA A 52 -43.95 -5.77 34.26
N LEU A 53 -43.02 -4.80 34.28
CA LEU A 53 -42.34 -4.36 33.06
C LEU A 53 -41.39 -5.45 32.58
N ALA A 54 -41.41 -5.70 31.27
CA ALA A 54 -40.43 -6.61 30.66
C ALA A 54 -39.22 -5.84 30.19
N LEU A 55 -38.04 -6.22 30.67
CA LEU A 55 -36.74 -5.60 30.31
C LEU A 55 -35.95 -6.59 29.44
N ALA A 56 -35.35 -6.09 28.36
CA ALA A 56 -34.44 -6.87 27.54
C ALA A 56 -33.23 -5.99 27.20
N LEU A 57 -32.05 -6.60 27.27
CA LEU A 57 -30.79 -5.95 26.96
C LEU A 57 -30.23 -6.54 25.67
N PHE A 58 -29.70 -5.67 24.82
CA PHE A 58 -29.11 -6.02 23.52
C PHE A 58 -27.69 -5.44 23.42
N ASN A 59 -26.81 -6.15 22.73
CA ASN A 59 -25.48 -5.66 22.38
C ASN A 59 -25.54 -4.65 21.21
N ALA A 60 -24.39 -4.14 20.79
CA ALA A 60 -24.28 -3.19 19.67
C ALA A 60 -24.76 -3.77 18.33
N GLU A 61 -24.73 -5.09 18.16
CA GLU A 61 -25.21 -5.82 16.99
C GLU A 61 -26.71 -6.17 17.07
N GLY A 62 -27.40 -5.69 18.10
CA GLY A 62 -28.84 -5.92 18.29
C GLY A 62 -29.22 -7.35 18.74
N GLN A 63 -28.23 -8.14 19.22
CA GLN A 63 -28.50 -9.47 19.76
C GLN A 63 -28.83 -9.41 21.26
N PRO A 64 -29.77 -10.20 21.77
CA PRO A 64 -30.05 -10.29 23.20
C PRO A 64 -28.78 -10.68 23.97
N THR A 65 -28.54 -9.99 25.05
CA THR A 65 -27.35 -10.22 25.92
C THR A 65 -27.72 -9.99 27.38
N ASP A 66 -26.96 -10.61 28.27
CA ASP A 66 -26.95 -10.32 29.70
C ASP A 66 -25.67 -9.57 30.13
N THR A 67 -24.84 -9.21 29.17
CA THR A 67 -23.56 -8.56 29.40
C THR A 67 -23.46 -7.23 28.65
N VAL A 68 -22.84 -6.22 29.26
CA VAL A 68 -22.48 -4.95 28.63
C VAL A 68 -20.97 -4.79 28.72
N ASN A 69 -20.35 -4.49 27.59
CA ASN A 69 -18.92 -4.27 27.52
C ASN A 69 -18.59 -2.78 27.66
N SER A 70 -17.50 -2.49 28.36
CA SER A 70 -17.03 -1.10 28.54
C SER A 70 -16.57 -0.42 27.23
N ALA A 71 -16.36 -1.17 26.16
CA ALA A 71 -15.99 -0.62 24.84
C ALA A 71 -17.21 -0.25 23.97
N ALA A 72 -18.37 -0.84 24.25
CA ALA A 72 -19.58 -0.59 23.48
C ALA A 72 -20.83 -0.52 24.40
N PRO A 73 -21.67 0.50 24.25
CA PRO A 73 -22.91 0.61 25.04
C PRO A 73 -23.89 -0.48 24.69
N GLY A 74 -24.67 -0.92 25.67
CA GLY A 74 -25.80 -1.82 25.45
C GLY A 74 -27.09 -1.05 25.24
N THR A 75 -28.01 -1.61 24.46
CA THR A 75 -29.36 -1.08 24.26
C THR A 75 -30.34 -1.80 25.16
N LEU A 76 -30.98 -1.07 26.07
CA LEU A 76 -32.01 -1.60 26.96
C LEU A 76 -33.39 -1.22 26.42
N THR A 77 -34.25 -2.19 26.26
CA THR A 77 -35.67 -1.98 25.98
C THR A 77 -36.53 -2.32 27.18
N VAL A 78 -37.49 -1.46 27.48
CA VAL A 78 -38.46 -1.68 28.55
C VAL A 78 -39.84 -1.66 27.93
N SER A 79 -40.54 -2.78 28.04
CA SER A 79 -41.86 -3.00 27.42
C SER A 79 -42.96 -3.00 28.47
N ILE A 80 -44.03 -2.25 28.21
CA ILE A 80 -45.24 -2.23 29.06
C ILE A 80 -46.19 -3.29 28.54
N PRO A 81 -46.66 -4.21 29.40
CA PRO A 81 -47.70 -5.16 29.00
C PRO A 81 -48.96 -4.47 28.50
N GLY A 82 -49.41 -4.85 27.30
CA GLY A 82 -50.57 -4.25 26.65
C GLY A 82 -50.29 -3.09 25.70
N GLY A 83 -48.99 -2.73 25.48
CA GLY A 83 -48.61 -1.84 24.40
C GLY A 83 -49.07 -0.38 24.52
N THR A 84 -49.01 0.23 25.72
CA THR A 84 -49.45 1.61 25.92
C THR A 84 -48.37 2.63 25.50
N ALA A 85 -48.69 3.48 24.57
CA ALA A 85 -47.79 4.55 24.11
C ALA A 85 -47.81 5.78 25.04
N ASN A 86 -46.75 6.57 24.96
CA ASN A 86 -46.57 7.84 25.70
C ASN A 86 -46.64 7.70 27.24
N VAL A 87 -46.20 6.57 27.75
CA VAL A 87 -46.00 6.35 29.19
C VAL A 87 -44.54 6.66 29.53
N LEU A 88 -44.33 7.48 30.54
CA LEU A 88 -43.00 7.78 31.03
C LEU A 88 -42.45 6.56 31.80
N VAL A 89 -41.34 6.04 31.31
CA VAL A 89 -40.56 5.00 31.98
C VAL A 89 -39.32 5.62 32.58
N THR A 90 -39.07 5.33 33.86
CA THR A 90 -37.86 5.71 34.55
C THR A 90 -37.01 4.47 34.81
N VAL A 91 -35.71 4.57 34.53
CA VAL A 91 -34.78 3.43 34.66
C VAL A 91 -33.62 3.86 35.57
N GLU A 92 -33.25 2.96 36.49
CA GLU A 92 -32.06 3.11 37.32
C GLU A 92 -31.18 1.87 37.21
N THR A 93 -29.89 2.08 37.35
CA THR A 93 -28.89 0.98 37.37
C THR A 93 -28.00 1.12 38.62
N THR A 94 -27.59 -0.03 39.16
CA THR A 94 -26.60 -0.07 40.26
C THR A 94 -25.15 0.03 39.76
N VAL A 95 -24.91 -0.23 38.46
CA VAL A 95 -23.60 -0.20 37.82
C VAL A 95 -23.71 0.40 36.40
N GLY A 96 -22.75 1.19 36.01
CA GLY A 96 -22.77 1.87 34.72
C GLY A 96 -23.66 3.12 34.73
N THR A 97 -23.90 3.71 33.58
CA THR A 97 -24.70 4.92 33.38
C THR A 97 -25.81 4.67 32.37
N ILE A 98 -27.02 5.14 32.67
CA ILE A 98 -28.14 5.09 31.71
C ILE A 98 -28.19 6.41 30.98
N LEU A 99 -28.38 6.30 29.67
CA LEU A 99 -28.67 7.44 28.79
C LEU A 99 -30.12 7.33 28.25
N PRO A 100 -30.85 8.42 28.16
CA PRO A 100 -30.45 9.80 28.46
C PRO A 100 -30.15 9.99 29.95
N GLU A 101 -29.36 11.00 30.30
CA GLU A 101 -29.00 11.31 31.73
C GLU A 101 -30.22 11.58 32.59
N SER A 102 -31.35 12.00 32.00
CA SER A 102 -32.66 12.09 32.67
C SER A 102 -33.15 10.75 33.22
N LYS A 103 -32.58 9.63 32.71
CA LYS A 103 -32.95 8.24 33.02
C LYS A 103 -34.45 7.96 32.73
N THR A 104 -35.06 8.74 31.87
CA THR A 104 -36.47 8.64 31.53
C THR A 104 -36.67 8.63 30.01
N ALA A 105 -37.61 7.83 29.52
CA ALA A 105 -38.03 7.82 28.13
C ALA A 105 -39.53 7.53 28.01
N LEU A 106 -40.15 8.02 26.96
CA LEU A 106 -41.54 7.70 26.65
C LEU A 106 -41.63 6.41 25.83
N THR A 107 -42.64 5.64 26.08
CA THR A 107 -42.95 4.44 25.27
C THR A 107 -43.47 4.85 23.90
N ASN A 108 -43.02 4.12 22.87
CA ASN A 108 -43.53 4.23 21.50
C ASN A 108 -44.95 3.61 21.34
N LEU A 109 -45.45 3.56 20.13
CA LEU A 109 -46.78 3.01 19.81
C LEU A 109 -46.94 1.54 20.17
N LEU A 110 -45.84 0.80 20.32
CA LEU A 110 -45.81 -0.61 20.76
C LEU A 110 -45.65 -0.76 22.27
N GLY A 111 -45.62 0.34 23.03
CA GLY A 111 -45.44 0.33 24.46
C GLY A 111 -43.99 0.08 24.92
N VAL A 112 -43.01 0.35 24.06
CA VAL A 112 -41.57 0.13 24.33
C VAL A 112 -40.84 1.45 24.50
N ALA A 113 -40.10 1.59 25.61
CA ALA A 113 -39.14 2.66 25.82
C ALA A 113 -37.71 2.10 25.66
N THR A 114 -36.85 2.85 25.05
CA THR A 114 -35.47 2.44 24.76
C THR A 114 -34.48 3.36 25.47
N PHE A 115 -33.43 2.74 26.04
CA PHE A 115 -32.33 3.42 26.75
C PHE A 115 -31.00 2.84 26.27
N GLN A 116 -29.94 3.56 26.47
CA GLN A 116 -28.60 3.01 26.38
C GLN A 116 -27.99 2.82 27.79
N ILE A 117 -27.25 1.75 27.96
CA ILE A 117 -26.48 1.53 29.16
C ILE A 117 -24.99 1.53 28.79
N VAL A 118 -24.25 2.44 29.40
CA VAL A 118 -22.80 2.54 29.27
C VAL A 118 -22.17 1.86 30.48
N ALA A 119 -21.38 0.85 30.23
CA ALA A 119 -20.67 0.12 31.27
C ALA A 119 -19.59 0.99 31.93
N GLY A 120 -19.27 0.72 33.21
CA GLY A 120 -18.07 1.25 33.84
C GLY A 120 -16.80 0.54 33.40
N LEU A 121 -15.65 1.03 33.85
CA LEU A 121 -14.34 0.44 33.50
C LEU A 121 -14.03 -0.86 34.26
N GLU A 122 -14.78 -1.20 35.28
CA GLU A 122 -14.55 -2.40 36.10
C GLU A 122 -15.61 -3.47 35.85
N SER A 123 -15.17 -4.71 35.81
CA SER A 123 -16.09 -5.85 35.71
C SER A 123 -16.91 -6.01 37.00
N SER A 124 -18.22 -6.02 36.85
CA SER A 124 -19.15 -6.10 37.98
C SER A 124 -20.53 -6.60 37.55
N THR A 125 -21.31 -7.06 38.51
CA THR A 125 -22.70 -7.42 38.27
C THR A 125 -23.61 -6.28 38.69
N GLY A 126 -24.50 -5.86 37.81
CA GLY A 126 -25.44 -4.78 38.05
C GLY A 126 -26.89 -5.25 37.96
N THR A 127 -27.76 -4.43 38.49
CA THR A 127 -29.21 -4.59 38.37
C THR A 127 -29.81 -3.31 37.81
N ILE A 128 -30.54 -3.45 36.73
CA ILE A 128 -31.38 -2.40 36.16
C ILE A 128 -32.76 -2.52 36.76
N THR A 129 -33.32 -1.44 37.25
CA THR A 129 -34.73 -1.35 37.68
C THR A 129 -35.46 -0.32 36.83
N ALA A 130 -36.61 -0.72 36.33
CA ALA A 130 -37.47 0.17 35.57
C ALA A 130 -38.81 0.34 36.29
N THR A 131 -39.34 1.58 36.27
CA THR A 131 -40.66 1.90 36.84
C THR A 131 -41.45 2.75 35.83
N ALA A 132 -42.75 2.52 35.81
CA ALA A 132 -43.65 3.36 35.00
C ALA A 132 -45.00 3.49 35.72
N THR A 133 -45.61 4.67 35.63
CA THR A 133 -46.97 4.89 36.13
C THR A 133 -47.96 4.92 34.98
N THR A 134 -48.89 4.00 34.99
CA THR A 134 -49.96 3.89 34.01
C THR A 134 -51.31 4.20 34.64
N GLY A 135 -52.32 4.35 33.82
CA GLY A 135 -53.72 4.50 34.33
C GLY A 135 -54.17 3.28 35.16
N SER A 136 -53.52 2.17 35.06
CA SER A 136 -53.80 0.93 35.81
C SER A 136 -52.98 0.74 37.06
N GLY A 137 -52.03 1.68 37.39
CA GLY A 137 -51.18 1.62 38.57
C GLY A 137 -49.67 1.69 38.20
N ASN A 138 -48.84 1.57 39.23
CA ASN A 138 -47.38 1.57 39.10
C ASN A 138 -46.91 0.18 38.68
N LEU A 139 -46.13 0.16 37.63
CA LEU A 139 -45.44 -1.03 37.13
C LEU A 139 -43.95 -0.95 37.48
N ALA A 140 -43.36 -2.08 37.75
CA ALA A 140 -41.92 -2.20 37.98
C ALA A 140 -41.36 -3.48 37.34
N GLY A 141 -40.13 -3.46 36.98
CA GLY A 141 -39.40 -4.61 36.49
C GLY A 141 -37.91 -4.46 36.80
N SER A 142 -37.17 -5.54 36.79
CA SER A 142 -35.77 -5.55 37.02
C SER A 142 -35.07 -6.58 36.14
N LEU A 143 -33.81 -6.26 35.78
CA LEU A 143 -32.94 -7.12 34.97
C LEU A 143 -31.55 -7.10 35.59
N THR A 144 -31.01 -8.26 35.83
CA THR A 144 -29.59 -8.39 36.24
C THR A 144 -28.73 -8.55 35.01
N PHE A 145 -27.58 -7.91 34.99
CA PHE A 145 -26.63 -7.95 33.89
C PHE A 145 -25.20 -7.92 34.42
N GLN A 146 -24.26 -8.32 33.61
CA GLN A 146 -22.84 -8.27 33.92
C GLN A 146 -22.16 -7.17 33.07
N VAL A 147 -21.29 -6.42 33.71
CA VAL A 147 -20.36 -5.52 33.07
C VAL A 147 -19.04 -6.27 32.91
N THR A 148 -18.55 -6.36 31.69
CA THR A 148 -17.23 -6.87 31.39
C THR A 148 -16.32 -5.70 31.05
N ALA A 149 -15.23 -5.56 31.78
CA ALA A 149 -14.22 -4.56 31.48
C ALA A 149 -13.58 -4.87 30.12
N SER A 150 -13.37 -3.83 29.35
CA SER A 150 -12.53 -3.96 28.15
C SER A 150 -11.08 -3.91 28.56
N GLU A 151 -10.29 -4.75 27.97
CA GLU A 151 -8.84 -4.74 28.09
C GLU A 151 -8.22 -4.28 26.78
N LEU A 152 -7.14 -3.52 26.88
CA LEU A 152 -6.30 -3.19 25.74
C LEU A 152 -5.09 -4.13 25.77
N ALA A 153 -5.05 -5.03 24.81
CA ALA A 153 -3.92 -5.93 24.62
C ALA A 153 -2.99 -5.41 23.53
N LEU A 154 -1.69 -5.44 23.81
CA LEU A 154 -0.65 -5.03 22.87
C LEU A 154 0.21 -6.23 22.50
N VAL A 155 0.47 -6.39 21.21
CA VAL A 155 1.38 -7.40 20.67
C VAL A 155 2.24 -6.73 19.60
N LEU A 156 3.54 -6.94 19.68
CA LEU A 156 4.49 -6.51 18.66
C LEU A 156 4.86 -7.70 17.80
N LEU A 157 4.76 -7.53 16.49
CA LEU A 157 5.03 -8.55 15.49
C LEU A 157 6.22 -8.13 14.63
N ASP A 158 7.04 -9.09 14.23
CA ASP A 158 8.07 -8.92 13.21
C ASP A 158 7.45 -8.81 11.79
N PRO A 159 8.22 -8.49 10.74
CA PRO A 159 7.72 -8.44 9.37
C PRO A 159 7.15 -9.77 8.85
N GLN A 160 7.50 -10.89 9.46
CA GLN A 160 6.98 -12.23 9.14
C GLN A 160 5.69 -12.55 9.90
N GLY A 161 5.25 -11.66 10.80
CA GLY A 161 4.03 -11.80 11.58
C GLY A 161 4.16 -12.63 12.86
N ASN A 162 5.39 -12.95 13.31
CA ASN A 162 5.62 -13.62 14.59
C ASN A 162 5.73 -12.60 15.72
N GLU A 163 5.39 -13.01 16.94
CA GLU A 163 5.57 -12.16 18.11
C GLU A 163 7.06 -11.89 18.37
N THR A 164 7.37 -10.63 18.58
CA THR A 164 8.73 -10.17 18.90
C THR A 164 8.71 -9.15 20.05
N ASN A 165 9.84 -8.98 20.68
CA ASN A 165 10.09 -7.91 21.63
C ASN A 165 11.26 -7.02 21.20
N THR A 166 11.73 -7.17 19.95
CA THR A 166 12.84 -6.41 19.41
C THR A 166 12.45 -5.76 18.09
N VAL A 167 12.92 -4.53 17.89
CA VAL A 167 12.80 -3.75 16.66
C VAL A 167 14.20 -3.34 16.23
N THR A 168 14.51 -3.55 14.97
CA THR A 168 15.78 -3.13 14.40
C THR A 168 15.51 -2.34 13.11
N SER A 169 16.51 -1.66 12.57
CA SER A 169 16.35 -0.96 11.28
C SER A 169 16.04 -1.91 10.13
N SER A 170 16.53 -3.17 10.19
CA SER A 170 16.23 -4.21 9.18
C SER A 170 14.94 -4.99 9.48
N SER A 171 14.39 -4.86 10.67
CA SER A 171 13.18 -5.57 11.09
C SER A 171 12.28 -4.63 11.91
N PRO A 172 11.51 -3.76 11.23
CA PRO A 172 10.53 -2.91 11.90
C PRO A 172 9.44 -3.75 12.55
N GLY A 173 8.88 -3.24 13.63
CA GLY A 173 7.85 -3.92 14.39
C GLY A 173 6.45 -3.46 13.98
N THR A 174 5.51 -4.37 13.86
CA THR A 174 4.09 -4.06 13.73
C THR A 174 3.40 -4.22 15.08
N LEU A 175 3.02 -3.12 15.71
CA LEU A 175 2.25 -3.11 16.95
C LEU A 175 0.77 -3.29 16.64
N ARG A 176 0.18 -4.32 17.20
CA ARG A 176 -1.26 -4.56 17.18
C ARG A 176 -1.84 -4.25 18.55
N ALA A 177 -2.74 -3.28 18.59
CA ALA A 177 -3.50 -2.91 19.76
C ALA A 177 -4.92 -3.43 19.64
N THR A 178 -5.31 -4.39 20.47
CA THR A 178 -6.63 -5.03 20.42
C THR A 178 -7.45 -4.54 21.62
N VAL A 179 -8.56 -3.90 21.33
CA VAL A 179 -9.54 -3.47 22.35
C VAL A 179 -10.59 -4.57 22.49
N GLY A 180 -10.56 -5.27 23.60
CA GLY A 180 -11.47 -6.38 23.88
C GLY A 180 -12.92 -5.93 23.92
N GLY A 181 -13.78 -6.62 23.13
CA GLY A 181 -15.22 -6.35 23.08
C GLY A 181 -15.62 -5.09 22.31
N SER A 182 -14.69 -4.43 21.61
CA SER A 182 -15.00 -3.31 20.74
C SER A 182 -15.13 -3.78 19.27
N GLY A 183 -15.93 -3.07 18.51
CA GLY A 183 -15.97 -3.17 17.03
C GLY A 183 -15.04 -2.15 16.38
N ALA A 184 -15.37 -1.75 15.15
CA ALA A 184 -14.64 -0.74 14.39
C ALA A 184 -14.75 0.67 14.98
N ASN A 185 -13.80 1.54 14.59
CA ASN A 185 -13.81 2.98 14.83
C ASN A 185 -13.55 3.45 16.26
N VAL A 186 -12.95 2.62 17.13
CA VAL A 186 -12.42 3.09 18.41
C VAL A 186 -11.05 3.73 18.16
N VAL A 187 -10.87 4.96 18.60
CA VAL A 187 -9.59 5.66 18.48
C VAL A 187 -8.60 5.08 19.47
N VAL A 188 -7.47 4.61 18.97
CA VAL A 188 -6.33 4.20 19.80
C VAL A 188 -5.20 5.18 19.55
N SER A 189 -4.67 5.76 20.63
CA SER A 189 -3.49 6.62 20.60
C SER A 189 -2.31 5.86 21.19
N ALA A 190 -1.18 5.84 20.50
CA ALA A 190 0.04 5.19 20.93
C ALA A 190 1.19 6.19 21.01
N THR A 191 2.09 6.01 21.97
CA THR A 191 3.33 6.77 22.12
C THR A 191 4.46 5.83 22.46
N THR A 192 5.63 6.13 22.00
CA THR A 192 6.86 5.40 22.34
C THR A 192 7.94 6.35 22.82
N ASN A 193 8.82 5.86 23.68
CA ASN A 193 9.95 6.61 24.20
C ASN A 193 11.29 6.30 23.50
N VAL A 194 11.35 5.23 22.69
CA VAL A 194 12.51 4.85 21.87
C VAL A 194 11.98 4.33 20.52
N GLY A 195 12.62 4.67 19.42
CA GLY A 195 12.14 4.37 18.08
C GLY A 195 11.14 5.41 17.56
N VAL A 196 10.62 5.18 16.37
CA VAL A 196 9.67 6.07 15.66
C VAL A 196 8.37 5.33 15.40
N LEU A 197 7.25 5.96 15.74
CA LEU A 197 5.92 5.37 15.56
C LEU A 197 5.25 5.92 14.29
N PHE A 198 4.62 5.04 13.52
CA PHE A 198 3.78 5.38 12.38
C PHE A 198 2.35 4.84 12.55
N PRO A 199 1.33 5.62 12.17
CA PRO A 199 1.42 6.98 11.62
C PRO A 199 2.03 7.96 12.64
N ALA A 200 2.68 9.01 12.16
CA ALA A 200 3.36 10.01 13.01
C ALA A 200 2.40 10.76 13.96
N SER A 201 1.09 10.76 13.67
CA SER A 201 0.05 11.24 14.59
C SER A 201 -0.03 10.41 15.86
N GLY A 202 0.50 9.18 15.86
CA GLY A 202 0.34 8.23 16.94
C GLY A 202 -1.08 7.73 17.14
N THR A 203 -1.99 7.92 16.18
CA THR A 203 -3.40 7.52 16.32
C THR A 203 -3.82 6.60 15.18
N ALA A 204 -4.63 5.59 15.52
CA ALA A 204 -5.23 4.69 14.54
C ALA A 204 -6.62 4.26 15.02
N LEU A 205 -7.50 3.93 14.07
CA LEU A 205 -8.84 3.41 14.35
C LEU A 205 -8.82 1.88 14.41
N THR A 206 -9.65 1.31 15.26
CA THR A 206 -9.84 -0.14 15.26
C THR A 206 -10.65 -0.59 14.04
N ASN A 207 -10.30 -1.74 13.50
CA ASN A 207 -11.09 -2.43 12.48
C ASN A 207 -12.30 -3.17 13.11
N SER A 208 -13.08 -3.89 12.30
CA SER A 208 -14.26 -4.66 12.76
C SER A 208 -13.97 -5.73 13.81
N SER A 209 -12.71 -6.13 13.98
CA SER A 209 -12.27 -7.07 15.03
C SER A 209 -11.70 -6.35 16.26
N GLY A 210 -11.87 -5.04 16.38
CA GLY A 210 -11.36 -4.25 17.51
C GLY A 210 -9.84 -4.03 17.49
N VAL A 211 -9.16 -4.17 16.35
CA VAL A 211 -7.71 -4.09 16.22
C VAL A 211 -7.28 -2.80 15.53
N ALA A 212 -6.45 -2.00 16.18
CA ALA A 212 -5.70 -0.90 15.59
C ALA A 212 -4.24 -1.33 15.36
N THR A 213 -3.64 -0.86 14.29
CA THR A 213 -2.29 -1.25 13.91
C THR A 213 -1.39 -0.02 13.77
N PHE A 214 -0.17 -0.13 14.29
CA PHE A 214 0.88 0.87 14.17
C PHE A 214 2.16 0.18 13.71
N GLN A 215 3.07 0.94 13.15
CA GLN A 215 4.42 0.47 12.85
C GLN A 215 5.40 1.16 13.80
N ILE A 216 6.37 0.41 14.31
CA ILE A 216 7.48 0.94 15.12
C ILE A 216 8.76 0.68 14.35
N GLU A 217 9.47 1.74 14.02
CA GLU A 217 10.79 1.71 13.41
C GLU A 217 11.87 2.01 14.45
N ALA A 218 13.07 1.51 14.21
CA ALA A 218 14.16 1.65 15.16
C ALA A 218 14.54 3.11 15.48
N GLY A 219 14.49 3.99 14.48
CA GLY A 219 14.96 5.36 14.65
C GLY A 219 16.46 5.44 14.93
N GLY A 220 16.91 6.57 15.48
CA GLY A 220 18.32 6.84 15.76
C GLY A 220 18.78 6.46 17.17
N GLU A 221 17.89 6.07 18.06
CA GLU A 221 18.21 5.74 19.46
C GLU A 221 17.97 4.26 19.74
N LYS A 222 18.95 3.64 20.42
CA LYS A 222 18.91 2.22 20.81
C LYS A 222 18.64 2.07 22.29
N GLY A 223 18.10 0.94 22.69
CA GLY A 223 17.90 0.59 24.07
C GLY A 223 16.52 0.02 24.36
N ALA A 224 16.26 -0.15 25.66
CA ALA A 224 14.96 -0.60 26.12
C ALA A 224 13.93 0.51 25.96
N GLY A 225 12.90 0.22 25.20
CA GLY A 225 11.76 1.08 24.93
C GLY A 225 10.48 0.54 25.54
N SER A 226 9.49 1.38 25.58
CA SER A 226 8.12 1.00 25.91
C SER A 226 7.16 1.78 25.04
N VAL A 227 6.26 1.08 24.42
CA VAL A 227 5.12 1.69 23.73
C VAL A 227 3.91 1.64 24.66
N THR A 228 3.28 2.78 24.85
CA THR A 228 2.05 2.90 25.63
C THR A 228 0.92 3.27 24.68
N ALA A 229 -0.12 2.47 24.66
CA ALA A 229 -1.33 2.77 23.91
C ALA A 229 -2.51 3.04 24.85
N THR A 230 -3.37 3.95 24.42
CA THR A 230 -4.60 4.33 25.14
C THR A 230 -5.76 4.29 24.15
N ALA A 231 -6.81 3.57 24.50
CA ALA A 231 -8.03 3.52 23.71
C ALA A 231 -9.14 4.31 24.41
N ALA A 232 -9.82 5.19 23.67
CA ALA A 232 -10.97 5.92 24.15
C ALA A 232 -12.23 5.09 23.94
N THR A 233 -12.81 4.60 25.03
CA THR A 233 -14.05 3.81 24.99
C THR A 233 -15.23 4.61 25.55
N SER A 234 -16.44 4.15 25.32
CA SER A 234 -17.65 4.78 25.85
C SER A 234 -17.69 4.87 27.39
N ALA A 235 -16.95 4.02 28.08
CA ALA A 235 -16.85 4.00 29.54
C ALA A 235 -15.65 4.79 30.07
N GLY A 236 -14.78 5.30 29.22
CA GLY A 236 -13.56 6.01 29.58
C GLY A 236 -12.34 5.45 28.86
N SER A 237 -11.17 5.94 29.21
CA SER A 237 -9.91 5.54 28.57
C SER A 237 -9.30 4.32 29.26
N ILE A 238 -8.88 3.34 28.47
CA ILE A 238 -8.10 2.19 28.91
C ILE A 238 -6.70 2.26 28.30
N SER A 239 -5.68 1.85 29.06
CA SER A 239 -4.30 1.93 28.59
C SER A 239 -3.54 0.65 28.84
N ALA A 240 -2.57 0.37 27.98
CA ALA A 240 -1.63 -0.73 28.14
C ALA A 240 -0.24 -0.28 27.69
N SER A 241 0.78 -0.93 28.24
CA SER A 241 2.17 -0.68 27.86
C SER A 241 2.86 -1.99 27.53
N LEU A 242 3.66 -1.98 26.48
CA LEU A 242 4.45 -3.12 26.04
C LEU A 242 5.93 -2.71 26.02
N PRO A 243 6.78 -3.36 26.81
CA PRO A 243 8.21 -3.14 26.73
C PRO A 243 8.78 -3.86 25.52
N TYR A 244 9.73 -3.22 24.86
CA TYR A 244 10.47 -3.80 23.74
C TYR A 244 11.89 -3.25 23.72
N GLN A 245 12.72 -3.78 22.88
CA GLN A 245 14.09 -3.35 22.71
C GLN A 245 14.32 -2.87 21.27
N VAL A 246 14.86 -1.69 21.12
CA VAL A 246 15.46 -1.25 19.85
C VAL A 246 16.91 -1.73 19.86
N GLY A 247 17.15 -2.74 19.04
CA GLY A 247 18.44 -3.40 18.96
C GLY A 247 19.29 -2.92 17.81
N ASP A 248 20.47 -3.49 17.72
CA ASP A 248 21.31 -3.41 16.54
C ASP A 248 20.65 -4.14 15.39
N SER A 249 20.77 -3.59 14.20
CA SER A 249 20.30 -4.27 12.99
C SER A 249 21.02 -5.58 12.72
N GLY A 250 22.14 -5.81 13.43
CA GLY A 250 23.06 -6.89 13.10
C GLY A 250 23.74 -6.70 11.75
N LEU A 251 23.50 -5.56 11.10
CA LEU A 251 24.08 -5.26 9.81
C LEU A 251 25.56 -4.87 9.98
N ARG A 252 26.38 -5.32 9.04
CA ARG A 252 27.81 -5.10 9.02
C ARG A 252 28.19 -4.44 7.70
N LEU A 253 29.09 -3.47 7.74
CA LEU A 253 29.66 -2.84 6.57
C LEU A 253 31.11 -3.31 6.39
N GLY A 254 31.50 -3.56 5.15
CA GLY A 254 32.85 -3.94 4.78
C GLY A 254 32.94 -4.16 3.28
N TYR A 255 33.90 -4.95 2.83
CA TYR A 255 34.04 -5.37 1.44
C TYR A 255 34.62 -6.79 1.37
N PHE A 256 34.51 -7.45 0.22
CA PHE A 256 35.20 -8.72 -0.02
C PHE A 256 36.52 -8.45 -0.73
N ASP A 257 37.59 -9.01 -0.21
CA ASP A 257 38.90 -8.94 -0.83
C ASP A 257 39.04 -9.93 -2.02
N ALA A 258 40.23 -9.96 -2.62
CA ALA A 258 40.50 -10.81 -3.79
C ALA A 258 40.41 -12.31 -3.49
N ASP A 259 40.47 -12.71 -2.24
CA ASP A 259 40.35 -14.10 -1.77
C ASP A 259 38.92 -14.43 -1.30
N ASP A 260 37.96 -13.54 -1.60
CA ASP A 260 36.54 -13.63 -1.21
C ASP A 260 36.34 -13.65 0.32
N MET A 261 37.25 -12.99 1.05
CA MET A 261 37.15 -12.84 2.51
C MET A 261 36.56 -11.49 2.86
N PHE A 262 35.54 -11.48 3.72
CA PHE A 262 34.89 -10.23 4.15
C PHE A 262 35.78 -9.44 5.11
N VAL A 263 36.15 -8.24 4.69
CA VAL A 263 36.96 -7.30 5.48
C VAL A 263 36.01 -6.29 6.12
N GLU A 264 35.69 -6.52 7.38
CA GLU A 264 34.73 -5.74 8.13
C GLU A 264 35.28 -4.34 8.50
N ASN A 265 34.38 -3.35 8.52
CA ASN A 265 34.64 -1.94 8.88
C ASN A 265 35.64 -1.24 7.94
N GLN A 266 35.82 -1.73 6.75
CA GLN A 266 36.67 -1.10 5.75
C GLN A 266 35.93 -0.83 4.45
N ILE A 267 36.33 0.24 3.76
CA ILE A 267 35.81 0.66 2.45
C ILE A 267 36.78 0.13 1.39
N LEU A 268 36.26 -0.53 0.38
CA LEU A 268 37.03 -0.79 -0.82
C LEU A 268 37.18 0.52 -1.59
N ILE A 269 38.42 0.93 -1.82
CA ILE A 269 38.74 2.15 -2.54
C ILE A 269 39.54 1.78 -3.77
N GLU A 270 39.03 2.10 -4.92
CA GLU A 270 39.68 1.82 -6.20
C GLU A 270 39.93 3.14 -6.96
N PRO A 271 41.16 3.43 -7.31
CA PRO A 271 42.34 2.62 -7.15
C PRO A 271 42.93 2.64 -5.72
N GLU A 272 43.59 1.57 -5.30
CA GLU A 272 44.36 1.54 -4.03
C GLU A 272 45.63 2.41 -4.06
N SER A 273 46.09 2.77 -5.26
CA SER A 273 47.22 3.62 -5.48
C SER A 273 46.90 5.09 -5.17
N THR A 274 47.96 5.92 -5.08
CA THR A 274 47.80 7.38 -4.94
C THR A 274 46.95 7.93 -6.08
N LEU A 275 45.86 8.62 -5.72
CA LEU A 275 44.94 9.25 -6.65
C LEU A 275 45.64 10.46 -7.30
N ALA A 276 45.45 10.65 -8.60
CA ALA A 276 45.93 11.86 -9.28
C ALA A 276 45.31 13.13 -8.67
N ALA A 277 45.98 14.25 -8.80
CA ALA A 277 45.40 15.57 -8.57
C ALA A 277 44.17 15.72 -9.47
N ALA A 278 43.03 16.13 -8.92
CA ALA A 278 41.73 16.17 -9.58
C ALA A 278 41.23 14.79 -10.12
N GLY A 279 41.81 13.68 -9.60
CA GLY A 279 41.40 12.32 -9.98
C GLY A 279 40.14 11.86 -9.25
N ASN A 280 39.61 10.74 -9.74
CA ASN A 280 38.43 10.10 -9.20
C ASN A 280 38.79 8.75 -8.59
N ALA A 281 38.05 8.36 -7.54
CA ALA A 281 38.12 7.04 -6.92
C ALA A 281 36.73 6.47 -6.69
N GLN A 282 36.57 5.17 -6.93
CA GLN A 282 35.37 4.45 -6.54
C GLN A 282 35.47 4.06 -5.07
N LEU A 283 34.39 4.30 -4.34
CA LEU A 283 34.24 3.84 -2.97
C LEU A 283 33.13 2.78 -2.98
N SER A 284 33.40 1.61 -2.45
CA SER A 284 32.43 0.53 -2.41
C SER A 284 32.38 -0.12 -1.04
N VAL A 285 31.19 -0.46 -0.59
CA VAL A 285 30.97 -1.27 0.61
C VAL A 285 29.90 -2.30 0.36
N VAL A 286 29.96 -3.38 1.11
CA VAL A 286 28.98 -4.46 1.13
C VAL A 286 28.28 -4.44 2.48
N VAL A 287 26.96 -4.60 2.46
CA VAL A 287 26.11 -4.72 3.64
C VAL A 287 25.79 -6.19 3.84
N LEU A 288 26.20 -6.76 4.96
CA LEU A 288 25.88 -8.11 5.37
C LEU A 288 24.94 -8.13 6.57
N ASN A 289 24.12 -9.16 6.66
CA ASN A 289 23.34 -9.48 7.85
C ASN A 289 24.21 -10.16 8.92
N ALA A 290 23.61 -10.51 10.05
CA ALA A 290 24.30 -11.17 11.16
C ALA A 290 24.82 -12.57 10.77
N GLU A 291 24.17 -13.24 9.83
CA GLU A 291 24.51 -14.58 9.33
C GLU A 291 25.67 -14.54 8.33
N GLY A 292 25.98 -13.37 7.77
CA GLY A 292 27.05 -13.17 6.80
C GLY A 292 26.57 -13.17 5.35
N ASP A 293 25.26 -13.16 5.14
CA ASP A 293 24.67 -13.05 3.81
C ASP A 293 24.53 -11.59 3.37
N ARG A 294 24.60 -11.34 2.08
CA ARG A 294 24.32 -10.01 1.52
C ARG A 294 22.86 -9.63 1.73
N VAL A 295 22.64 -8.40 2.16
CA VAL A 295 21.29 -7.88 2.37
C VAL A 295 20.63 -7.61 1.03
N ALA A 296 19.51 -8.29 0.74
CA ALA A 296 18.79 -8.13 -0.52
C ALA A 296 17.93 -6.85 -0.56
N THR A 297 17.53 -6.33 0.61
CA THR A 297 16.83 -5.04 0.69
C THR A 297 17.79 -3.88 0.41
N ALA A 298 17.29 -2.88 -0.27
CA ALA A 298 18.07 -1.68 -0.56
C ALA A 298 18.30 -0.88 0.74
N GLU A 299 19.58 -0.71 1.10
CA GLU A 299 20.00 0.01 2.29
C GLU A 299 20.73 1.30 1.88
N ASP A 300 20.46 2.40 2.55
CA ASP A 300 21.08 3.68 2.28
C ASP A 300 22.43 3.81 3.01
N VAL A 301 23.51 3.99 2.28
CA VAL A 301 24.86 4.20 2.81
C VAL A 301 25.30 5.63 2.53
N ARG A 302 25.60 6.37 3.58
CA ARG A 302 26.12 7.74 3.50
C ARG A 302 27.64 7.74 3.52
N PHE A 303 28.25 8.41 2.55
CA PHE A 303 29.70 8.63 2.49
C PHE A 303 30.06 10.09 2.86
N SER A 304 31.17 10.26 3.58
CA SER A 304 31.67 11.56 4.01
C SER A 304 33.19 11.55 4.17
N SER A 305 33.83 12.72 4.06
CA SER A 305 35.26 12.89 4.34
C SER A 305 35.61 14.32 4.76
N GLY A 306 36.84 14.52 5.19
CA GLY A 306 37.39 15.85 5.55
C GLY A 306 37.45 16.78 4.35
N CYS A 307 37.91 16.32 3.19
CA CYS A 307 37.98 17.13 1.97
C CYS A 307 36.61 17.52 1.43
N ILE A 308 35.61 16.64 1.58
CA ILE A 308 34.21 16.95 1.21
C ILE A 308 33.66 18.05 2.11
N ALA A 309 33.85 17.94 3.42
CA ALA A 309 33.41 18.94 4.37
C ALA A 309 34.07 20.32 4.12
N ALA A 310 35.28 20.33 3.56
CA ALA A 310 36.02 21.53 3.16
C ALA A 310 35.72 22.01 1.73
N ALA A 311 34.84 21.35 0.99
CA ALA A 311 34.54 21.59 -0.43
C ALA A 311 35.76 21.46 -1.36
N LEU A 312 36.76 20.69 -0.97
CA LEU A 312 37.94 20.35 -1.76
C LEU A 312 37.79 19.06 -2.56
N ALA A 313 36.72 18.30 -2.32
CA ALA A 313 36.34 17.11 -3.03
C ALA A 313 34.80 16.97 -3.08
N THR A 314 34.29 16.15 -3.96
CA THR A 314 32.86 15.79 -4.04
C THR A 314 32.67 14.28 -3.98
N ILE A 315 31.50 13.86 -3.50
CA ILE A 315 31.02 12.47 -3.59
C ILE A 315 29.65 12.49 -4.26
N ASN A 316 29.47 11.63 -5.25
CA ASN A 316 28.19 11.52 -5.97
C ASN A 316 27.86 10.05 -6.27
N PRO A 317 26.70 9.55 -5.72
CA PRO A 317 25.84 10.19 -4.74
C PRO A 317 26.46 10.21 -3.33
N THR A 318 26.09 11.20 -2.50
CA THR A 318 26.51 11.28 -1.08
C THR A 318 25.83 10.22 -0.21
N ILE A 319 24.67 9.75 -0.64
CA ILE A 319 23.97 8.59 -0.10
C ILE A 319 23.77 7.64 -1.27
N ALA A 320 24.41 6.48 -1.19
CA ALA A 320 24.29 5.42 -2.19
C ALA A 320 23.35 4.33 -1.67
N GLN A 321 22.37 3.97 -2.46
CA GLN A 321 21.49 2.84 -2.16
C GLN A 321 22.18 1.54 -2.53
N SER A 322 22.13 0.54 -1.65
CA SER A 322 22.70 -0.77 -1.95
C SER A 322 21.85 -1.56 -2.93
N VAL A 323 22.51 -2.21 -3.86
CA VAL A 323 21.91 -3.16 -4.80
C VAL A 323 22.56 -4.51 -4.55
N ASN A 324 21.77 -5.52 -4.24
CA ASN A 324 22.26 -6.84 -3.82
C ASN A 324 23.33 -6.75 -2.70
N GLY A 325 23.06 -5.86 -1.74
CA GLY A 325 23.93 -5.63 -0.60
C GLY A 325 25.21 -4.85 -0.91
N GLN A 326 25.41 -4.31 -2.11
CA GLN A 326 26.58 -3.51 -2.44
C GLN A 326 26.18 -2.05 -2.71
N ALA A 327 26.80 -1.12 -2.03
CA ALA A 327 26.66 0.31 -2.27
C ALA A 327 27.97 0.89 -2.77
N SER A 328 27.93 1.71 -3.82
CA SER A 328 29.12 2.36 -4.36
C SER A 328 28.84 3.81 -4.72
N THR A 329 29.89 4.63 -4.63
CA THR A 329 29.85 6.05 -4.97
C THR A 329 31.17 6.49 -5.59
N LEU A 330 31.14 7.63 -6.28
CA LEU A 330 32.31 8.22 -6.88
C LEU A 330 32.83 9.37 -6.01
N TYR A 331 34.05 9.25 -5.55
CA TYR A 331 34.83 10.36 -4.96
C TYR A 331 35.57 11.10 -6.07
N SER A 332 35.45 12.41 -6.13
CA SER A 332 36.18 13.26 -7.08
C SER A 332 36.96 14.35 -6.31
N SER A 333 38.28 14.32 -6.40
CA SER A 333 39.14 15.38 -5.86
C SER A 333 39.03 16.62 -6.75
N LEU A 334 38.80 17.78 -6.16
CA LEU A 334 38.80 19.06 -6.86
C LEU A 334 40.15 19.78 -6.66
N SER A 335 40.55 19.90 -5.39
CA SER A 335 41.81 20.53 -4.97
C SER A 335 42.33 19.93 -3.68
N CYS A 336 41.76 18.82 -3.24
CA CYS A 336 42.30 18.07 -2.10
C CYS A 336 43.64 17.45 -2.47
N SER A 337 44.61 17.48 -1.56
CA SER A 337 45.88 16.84 -1.70
C SER A 337 46.34 16.25 -0.36
N GLY A 338 47.15 15.22 -0.39
CA GLY A 338 47.56 14.47 0.81
C GLY A 338 46.55 13.35 1.13
N THR A 339 46.39 13.03 2.41
CA THR A 339 45.55 11.92 2.87
C THR A 339 44.17 12.43 3.29
N ASP A 340 43.09 11.90 2.69
CA ASP A 340 41.73 12.14 3.09
C ASP A 340 41.14 10.85 3.69
N SER A 341 40.47 10.98 4.84
CA SER A 341 39.84 9.87 5.54
C SER A 341 38.37 9.83 5.20
N ILE A 342 37.93 8.71 4.66
CA ILE A 342 36.55 8.46 4.24
C ILE A 342 35.82 7.65 5.31
N THR A 343 34.57 8.01 5.55
CA THR A 343 33.65 7.25 6.41
C THR A 343 32.42 6.90 5.60
N ALA A 344 32.06 5.63 5.54
CA ALA A 344 30.78 5.13 5.09
C ALA A 344 29.94 4.75 6.31
N SER A 345 28.71 5.22 6.41
CA SER A 345 27.79 4.90 7.51
C SER A 345 26.44 4.48 6.98
N LEU A 346 25.90 3.42 7.52
CA LEU A 346 24.57 2.95 7.19
C LEU A 346 23.54 3.89 7.81
N VAL A 347 22.60 4.38 7.02
CA VAL A 347 21.56 5.29 7.49
C VAL A 347 20.56 4.50 8.34
N GLY A 348 20.37 4.91 9.60
CA GLY A 348 19.46 4.22 10.52
C GLY A 348 20.06 3.02 11.26
N ALA A 349 21.35 2.72 11.07
CA ALA A 349 22.08 1.70 11.82
C ALA A 349 23.48 2.20 12.21
N ASP A 350 24.14 1.54 13.19
CA ASP A 350 25.45 1.97 13.70
C ASP A 350 26.63 1.41 12.89
N ALA A 351 26.36 0.62 11.84
CA ALA A 351 27.41 0.04 11.03
C ALA A 351 28.18 1.13 10.27
N GLN A 352 29.50 1.11 10.40
CA GLN A 352 30.39 2.05 9.74
C GLN A 352 31.57 1.30 9.12
N ALA A 353 32.08 1.88 8.04
CA ALA A 353 33.33 1.44 7.42
C ALA A 353 34.22 2.66 7.14
N PHE A 354 35.50 2.46 7.17
CA PHE A 354 36.53 3.51 7.06
C PHE A 354 37.50 3.19 5.94
N GLY A 355 38.02 4.24 5.32
CA GLY A 355 39.07 4.13 4.32
C GLY A 355 39.88 5.40 4.22
N THR A 356 40.98 5.34 3.53
CA THR A 356 41.84 6.50 3.32
C THR A 356 42.23 6.59 1.85
N ILE A 357 42.16 7.81 1.29
CA ILE A 357 42.64 8.10 -0.06
C ILE A 357 43.86 8.97 0.07
N ASN A 358 44.97 8.55 -0.57
CA ASN A 358 46.14 9.41 -0.76
C ASN A 358 45.99 10.12 -2.11
N ILE A 359 46.07 11.44 -2.11
CA ILE A 359 45.87 12.25 -3.31
C ILE A 359 47.20 12.99 -3.60
N ALA A 360 47.72 12.81 -4.81
CA ALA A 360 48.90 13.49 -5.26
C ALA A 360 48.67 15.01 -5.29
N GLY A 361 49.68 15.79 -4.87
CA GLY A 361 49.74 17.21 -5.18
C GLY A 361 49.81 17.42 -6.70
N ALA A 362 49.38 18.59 -7.18
CA ALA A 362 49.50 18.93 -8.60
C ALA A 362 50.95 18.85 -9.06
N THR A 363 51.38 17.71 -9.57
CA THR A 363 52.68 17.41 -10.14
C THR A 363 52.55 17.10 -11.64
N THR A 364 53.65 16.89 -12.28
CA THR A 364 53.91 17.01 -13.70
C THR A 364 53.11 16.14 -14.67
N ASN A 365 52.36 15.14 -14.23
CA ASN A 365 51.45 14.37 -15.09
C ASN A 365 50.21 14.03 -14.28
N SER A 366 49.06 14.42 -14.78
CA SER A 366 47.77 14.06 -14.19
C SER A 366 46.88 13.40 -15.26
N VAL A 367 46.11 12.42 -14.88
CA VAL A 367 45.11 11.79 -15.75
C VAL A 367 43.72 12.05 -15.15
N ASN A 368 42.83 12.64 -15.94
CA ASN A 368 41.48 13.02 -15.53
C ASN A 368 40.45 12.32 -16.40
N PHE A 369 39.35 11.91 -15.81
CA PHE A 369 38.21 11.39 -16.57
C PHE A 369 37.48 12.52 -17.29
N VAL A 370 37.03 12.27 -18.51
CA VAL A 370 36.34 13.25 -19.36
C VAL A 370 34.90 12.80 -19.62
N SER A 371 34.73 11.62 -20.23
CA SER A 371 33.41 11.09 -20.57
C SER A 371 33.43 9.57 -20.71
N ALA A 372 32.25 8.99 -20.55
CA ALA A 372 31.96 7.61 -20.93
C ALA A 372 30.58 7.57 -21.59
N GLU A 373 30.53 7.11 -22.83
CA GLU A 373 29.32 7.13 -23.63
C GLU A 373 29.15 5.84 -24.43
N PRO A 374 27.98 5.20 -24.34
CA PRO A 374 26.92 5.43 -23.35
C PRO A 374 27.33 4.91 -21.95
N LEU A 375 26.70 5.44 -20.88
CA LEU A 375 26.91 4.95 -19.51
C LEU A 375 26.21 3.61 -19.25
N LEU A 376 25.13 3.34 -20.01
CA LEU A 376 24.40 2.09 -19.96
C LEU A 376 24.68 1.30 -21.21
N VAL A 377 25.16 0.08 -21.05
CA VAL A 377 25.43 -0.86 -22.13
C VAL A 377 24.66 -2.15 -21.91
N VAL A 378 24.25 -2.80 -22.99
CA VAL A 378 23.50 -4.05 -22.88
C VAL A 378 24.43 -5.25 -22.85
N LEU A 379 23.91 -6.38 -22.36
CA LEU A 379 24.63 -7.65 -22.30
C LEU A 379 25.17 -8.03 -23.69
N ARG A 380 26.37 -8.62 -23.68
CA ARG A 380 27.01 -9.08 -24.91
C ARG A 380 26.11 -10.06 -25.68
N GLY A 381 25.96 -9.83 -27.00
CA GLY A 381 25.11 -10.62 -27.87
C GLY A 381 23.62 -10.25 -27.84
N THR A 382 23.26 -9.16 -27.16
CA THR A 382 21.87 -8.68 -27.07
C THR A 382 21.68 -7.28 -27.67
N GLY A 383 22.73 -6.72 -28.26
CA GLY A 383 22.72 -5.37 -28.86
C GLY A 383 21.97 -5.28 -30.19
N GLY A 384 21.81 -4.06 -30.67
CA GLY A 384 21.15 -3.70 -31.94
C GLY A 384 20.09 -2.61 -31.77
N GLN A 385 19.83 -1.85 -32.83
CA GLN A 385 18.81 -0.79 -32.86
C GLN A 385 18.85 0.19 -31.68
N GLY A 386 20.05 0.80 -31.42
CA GLY A 386 20.22 1.75 -30.33
C GLY A 386 20.58 1.12 -28.98
N ARG A 387 20.79 -0.18 -28.95
CA ARG A 387 21.26 -0.92 -27.76
C ARG A 387 22.74 -1.24 -27.94
N ASP A 388 23.59 -0.48 -27.27
CA ASP A 388 25.04 -0.57 -27.41
C ASP A 388 25.61 -1.58 -26.42
N GLU A 389 26.47 -2.50 -26.91
CA GLU A 389 27.20 -3.48 -26.10
C GLU A 389 28.57 -2.92 -25.63
N THR A 390 28.91 -1.71 -26.04
CA THR A 390 30.21 -1.09 -25.80
C THR A 390 30.05 0.35 -25.36
N SER A 391 30.93 0.79 -24.46
CA SER A 391 31.06 2.20 -24.07
C SER A 391 32.46 2.72 -24.39
N ASN A 392 32.53 3.92 -24.96
CA ASN A 392 33.80 4.60 -25.20
C ASN A 392 34.12 5.51 -24.02
N VAL A 393 35.22 5.28 -23.33
CA VAL A 393 35.67 6.01 -22.15
C VAL A 393 36.89 6.87 -22.52
N VAL A 394 36.80 8.16 -22.24
CA VAL A 394 37.81 9.16 -22.58
C VAL A 394 38.43 9.76 -21.32
N PHE A 395 39.74 9.88 -21.33
CA PHE A 395 40.51 10.55 -20.29
C PHE A 395 41.42 11.62 -20.90
N ASP A 396 41.71 12.66 -20.13
CA ASP A 396 42.69 13.71 -20.46
C ASP A 396 43.95 13.53 -19.63
N VAL A 397 45.11 13.64 -20.25
CA VAL A 397 46.42 13.69 -19.61
C VAL A 397 46.91 15.11 -19.66
N VAL A 398 47.20 15.72 -18.48
CA VAL A 398 47.60 17.12 -18.37
C VAL A 398 48.85 17.29 -17.50
N ASP A 399 49.58 18.38 -17.72
CA ASP A 399 50.70 18.77 -16.85
C ASP A 399 50.18 19.46 -15.58
N GLY A 400 51.10 19.81 -14.64
CA GLY A 400 50.76 20.50 -13.41
C GLY A 400 50.20 21.91 -13.58
N ALA A 401 50.15 22.44 -14.77
CA ALA A 401 49.54 23.72 -15.16
C ALA A 401 48.22 23.53 -15.92
N GLY A 402 47.73 22.26 -16.03
CA GLY A 402 46.47 21.91 -16.72
C GLY A 402 46.59 21.91 -18.24
N ARG A 403 47.80 21.87 -18.82
CA ARG A 403 47.98 21.84 -20.28
C ARG A 403 48.03 20.43 -20.78
N PRO A 404 47.42 20.14 -21.95
CA PRO A 404 47.41 18.83 -22.56
C PRO A 404 48.85 18.27 -22.75
N LEU A 405 49.02 16.98 -22.38
CA LEU A 405 50.29 16.26 -22.58
C LEU A 405 50.08 15.15 -23.62
N PRO A 406 50.57 15.31 -24.85
CA PRO A 406 50.56 14.27 -25.87
C PRO A 406 51.65 13.24 -25.66
N GLY A 407 51.43 12.00 -26.16
CA GLY A 407 52.42 10.93 -26.19
C GLY A 407 52.68 10.23 -24.84
N VAL A 408 51.85 10.50 -23.84
CA VAL A 408 51.93 9.81 -22.54
C VAL A 408 51.23 8.47 -22.62
N ASN A 409 51.88 7.43 -22.14
CA ASN A 409 51.30 6.07 -22.11
C ASN A 409 50.40 5.91 -20.91
N VAL A 410 49.08 5.73 -21.16
CA VAL A 410 48.09 5.46 -20.14
C VAL A 410 47.77 3.98 -20.13
N GLN A 411 47.82 3.34 -18.97
CA GLN A 411 47.40 1.96 -18.77
C GLN A 411 45.96 1.90 -18.28
N PHE A 412 45.19 0.94 -18.79
CA PHE A 412 43.77 0.74 -18.45
C PHE A 412 43.56 -0.60 -17.81
N SER A 413 42.70 -0.63 -16.80
CA SER A 413 42.13 -1.83 -16.21
C SER A 413 40.67 -1.62 -15.84
N LEU A 414 39.95 -2.71 -15.57
CA LEU A 414 38.58 -2.67 -15.09
C LEU A 414 38.54 -2.95 -13.58
N THR A 415 37.57 -2.35 -12.89
CA THR A 415 37.31 -2.68 -11.48
C THR A 415 36.77 -4.09 -11.28
N THR A 416 36.17 -4.69 -12.34
CA THR A 416 35.72 -6.07 -12.35
C THR A 416 35.78 -6.67 -13.75
N PHE A 417 35.91 -8.00 -13.83
CA PHE A 417 35.89 -8.79 -15.07
C PHE A 417 34.72 -9.80 -15.09
N ILE A 418 33.78 -9.63 -14.15
CA ILE A 418 32.63 -10.54 -14.00
C ILE A 418 31.87 -10.61 -15.34
N GLY A 419 31.39 -11.81 -15.68
CA GLY A 419 30.62 -12.02 -16.90
C GLY A 419 31.39 -11.85 -18.20
N GLY A 420 32.73 -11.74 -18.15
CA GLY A 420 33.56 -11.59 -19.33
C GLY A 420 33.66 -10.16 -19.88
N LEU A 421 33.44 -9.16 -19.00
CA LEU A 421 33.80 -7.76 -19.29
C LEU A 421 35.24 -7.65 -19.80
N SER A 422 35.46 -6.81 -20.80
CA SER A 422 36.80 -6.64 -21.37
C SER A 422 37.04 -5.24 -21.89
N LEU A 423 38.32 -4.91 -22.05
CA LEU A 423 38.76 -3.66 -22.67
C LEU A 423 39.26 -3.93 -24.08
N SER A 424 39.01 -3.00 -25.01
CA SER A 424 39.55 -3.06 -26.38
C SER A 424 41.09 -3.02 -26.42
N LYS A 425 41.71 -2.41 -25.39
CA LYS A 425 43.16 -2.30 -25.21
C LYS A 425 43.48 -2.06 -23.75
N THR A 426 44.64 -2.50 -23.30
CA THR A 426 45.11 -2.33 -21.93
C THR A 426 46.03 -1.10 -21.76
N SER A 427 46.42 -0.44 -22.88
CA SER A 427 47.16 0.82 -22.85
C SER A 427 47.01 1.58 -24.15
N ALA A 428 47.16 2.90 -24.09
CA ALA A 428 47.23 3.77 -25.24
C ALA A 428 48.03 5.05 -24.97
N LEU A 429 48.53 5.68 -26.02
CA LEU A 429 49.22 6.98 -25.93
C LEU A 429 48.16 8.10 -26.07
N SER A 430 48.32 9.17 -25.27
CA SER A 430 47.52 10.38 -25.43
C SER A 430 47.80 11.05 -26.78
N ASN A 431 46.74 11.60 -27.38
CA ASN A 431 46.80 12.30 -28.67
C ASN A 431 47.35 13.75 -28.50
N GLY A 432 47.35 14.55 -29.59
CA GLY A 432 47.84 15.93 -29.61
C GLY A 432 47.10 16.87 -28.64
N ASP A 433 45.85 16.53 -28.27
CA ASP A 433 45.03 17.26 -27.33
C ASP A 433 45.13 16.71 -25.90
N GLY A 434 46.07 15.78 -25.65
CA GLY A 434 46.21 15.10 -24.37
C GLY A 434 45.19 14.03 -24.09
N GLN A 435 44.28 13.73 -25.04
CA GLN A 435 43.19 12.79 -24.85
C GLN A 435 43.62 11.34 -25.13
N VAL A 436 43.03 10.44 -24.35
CA VAL A 436 43.18 9.02 -24.57
C VAL A 436 41.80 8.32 -24.35
N SER A 437 41.49 7.35 -25.17
CA SER A 437 40.21 6.63 -25.07
C SER A 437 40.43 5.12 -25.03
N VAL A 438 39.48 4.42 -24.40
CA VAL A 438 39.40 2.97 -24.40
C VAL A 438 37.95 2.55 -24.48
N THR A 439 37.64 1.45 -25.16
CA THR A 439 36.31 0.91 -25.27
C THR A 439 36.14 -0.25 -24.28
N VAL A 440 35.11 -0.16 -23.46
CA VAL A 440 34.66 -1.24 -22.59
C VAL A 440 33.67 -2.09 -23.38
N GLN A 441 33.83 -3.38 -23.40
CA GLN A 441 32.87 -4.33 -23.98
C GLN A 441 32.13 -5.04 -22.88
N ALA A 442 30.79 -5.06 -22.96
CA ALA A 442 29.91 -5.71 -22.02
C ALA A 442 30.19 -7.20 -21.86
N GLY A 443 29.90 -7.68 -20.68
CA GLY A 443 29.87 -9.11 -20.35
C GLY A 443 28.51 -9.75 -20.65
N GLU A 444 28.36 -10.99 -20.20
CA GLU A 444 27.11 -11.78 -20.31
C GLU A 444 26.26 -11.74 -19.02
N ILE A 445 26.75 -11.06 -17.99
CA ILE A 445 26.10 -10.95 -16.68
C ILE A 445 25.93 -9.47 -16.35
N PRO A 446 24.76 -9.05 -15.85
CA PRO A 446 24.55 -7.67 -15.38
C PRO A 446 25.56 -7.31 -14.30
N SER A 447 26.17 -6.16 -14.44
CA SER A 447 27.23 -5.73 -13.53
C SER A 447 27.50 -4.23 -13.69
N VAL A 448 28.16 -3.66 -12.70
CA VAL A 448 28.64 -2.29 -12.76
C VAL A 448 30.16 -2.29 -12.81
N VAL A 449 30.74 -1.43 -13.62
CA VAL A 449 32.17 -1.40 -13.85
C VAL A 449 32.68 0.02 -14.05
N ARG A 450 33.92 0.27 -13.65
CA ARG A 450 34.65 1.50 -13.97
C ARG A 450 35.98 1.13 -14.65
N VAL A 451 36.45 2.06 -15.46
CA VAL A 451 37.78 1.97 -16.05
C VAL A 451 38.77 2.73 -15.18
N LEU A 452 39.82 2.05 -14.75
CA LEU A 452 40.97 2.70 -14.13
C LEU A 452 41.95 3.13 -15.21
N ALA A 453 42.36 4.39 -15.17
CA ALA A 453 43.41 4.90 -16.03
C ALA A 453 44.62 5.26 -15.18
N THR A 454 45.81 4.72 -15.52
CA THR A 454 47.04 4.83 -14.74
C THR A 454 48.17 5.38 -15.59
N VAL A 455 48.90 6.36 -15.06
CA VAL A 455 50.02 7.04 -15.72
C VAL A 455 51.19 7.05 -14.78
N ASP A 456 52.38 6.81 -15.31
CA ASP A 456 53.64 7.10 -14.64
C ASP A 456 53.96 8.59 -14.82
N ASP A 457 54.24 9.33 -13.74
CA ASP A 457 54.50 10.78 -13.75
C ASP A 457 55.88 11.16 -14.26
N GLY A 458 56.69 10.18 -14.67
CA GLY A 458 58.05 10.35 -15.15
C GLY A 458 59.12 10.38 -14.04
N ASP A 459 58.71 10.52 -12.79
CA ASP A 459 59.58 10.51 -11.60
C ASP A 459 59.48 9.15 -10.85
N GLY A 460 58.73 8.17 -11.44
CA GLY A 460 58.51 6.83 -10.89
C GLY A 460 57.33 6.73 -9.93
N ASN A 461 56.49 7.76 -9.80
CA ASN A 461 55.20 7.66 -9.09
C ASN A 461 54.10 7.33 -10.08
N VAL A 462 53.14 6.58 -9.60
CA VAL A 462 51.97 6.15 -10.40
C VAL A 462 50.74 6.99 -9.97
N VAL A 463 50.12 7.64 -10.94
CA VAL A 463 48.91 8.44 -10.75
C VAL A 463 47.75 7.72 -11.43
N THR A 464 46.66 7.56 -10.73
CA THR A 464 45.53 6.82 -11.23
C THR A 464 44.21 7.58 -11.02
N THR A 465 43.30 7.45 -11.96
CA THR A 465 41.92 7.93 -11.85
C THR A 465 40.96 6.85 -12.34
N VAL A 466 39.68 7.02 -12.04
CA VAL A 466 38.61 6.12 -12.52
C VAL A 466 37.57 6.88 -13.33
N SER A 467 36.89 6.17 -14.24
CA SER A 467 35.78 6.66 -15.02
C SER A 467 34.50 6.82 -14.17
N ASP A 468 33.49 7.40 -14.76
CA ASP A 468 32.11 7.21 -14.30
C ASP A 468 31.71 5.73 -14.30
N LEU A 469 30.61 5.44 -13.59
CA LEU A 469 30.07 4.11 -13.48
C LEU A 469 29.40 3.72 -14.81
N LEU A 470 29.86 2.63 -15.37
CA LEU A 470 29.21 1.97 -16.50
C LEU A 470 28.33 0.86 -15.96
N THR A 471 27.10 0.83 -16.42
CA THR A 471 26.12 -0.21 -16.03
C THR A 471 25.92 -1.15 -17.21
N VAL A 472 26.16 -2.45 -16.97
CA VAL A 472 25.82 -3.52 -17.91
C VAL A 472 24.50 -4.13 -17.46
N THR A 473 23.50 -4.12 -18.34
CA THR A 473 22.11 -4.45 -18.06
C THR A 473 21.48 -5.21 -19.21
N THR A 474 20.29 -5.76 -19.03
CA THR A 474 19.50 -6.27 -20.17
C THR A 474 19.01 -5.12 -21.04
N GLY A 475 18.83 -3.93 -20.46
CA GLY A 475 18.24 -2.78 -21.13
C GLY A 475 16.77 -2.94 -21.51
N LEU A 476 16.13 -3.99 -20.99
CA LEU A 476 14.74 -4.33 -21.19
C LEU A 476 13.93 -4.17 -19.92
N PRO A 477 12.65 -3.85 -19.99
CA PRO A 477 11.81 -3.80 -18.82
C PRO A 477 11.61 -5.20 -18.21
N ASP A 478 11.77 -5.28 -16.89
CA ASP A 478 11.38 -6.42 -16.06
C ASP A 478 9.93 -6.23 -15.60
N GLN A 479 9.16 -7.31 -15.52
CA GLN A 479 7.73 -7.25 -15.15
C GLN A 479 7.48 -6.53 -13.83
N ASN A 480 8.34 -6.70 -12.82
CA ASN A 480 8.19 -6.04 -11.53
C ASN A 480 8.69 -4.58 -11.51
N SER A 481 9.27 -4.12 -12.62
CA SER A 481 9.85 -2.80 -12.78
C SER A 481 9.18 -1.96 -13.87
N ILE A 482 7.97 -2.35 -14.30
CA ILE A 482 7.08 -1.54 -15.12
C ILE A 482 5.96 -0.98 -14.26
N SER A 483 5.63 0.28 -14.41
CA SER A 483 4.54 0.92 -13.68
C SER A 483 3.83 1.97 -14.53
N LEU A 484 2.51 1.99 -14.45
CA LEU A 484 1.64 2.95 -15.10
C LEU A 484 1.02 3.89 -14.07
N SER A 485 1.15 5.17 -14.27
CA SER A 485 0.53 6.20 -13.43
C SER A 485 -0.38 7.09 -14.27
N VAL A 486 -1.46 7.54 -13.65
CA VAL A 486 -2.45 8.44 -14.24
C VAL A 486 -2.32 9.80 -13.56
N GLY A 487 -2.09 10.84 -14.34
CA GLY A 487 -2.01 12.23 -13.90
C GLY A 487 -2.94 13.14 -14.68
N ASP A 488 -2.89 14.42 -14.40
CA ASP A 488 -3.62 15.43 -15.13
C ASP A 488 -2.76 15.97 -16.28
N CYS A 489 -3.39 16.31 -17.41
CA CYS A 489 -2.69 16.93 -18.52
C CYS A 489 -2.26 18.36 -18.15
N GLY A 490 -0.97 18.63 -18.20
CA GLY A 490 -0.33 19.83 -17.68
C GLY A 490 -0.47 21.14 -18.48
N ASP A 491 -1.51 21.32 -19.28
CA ASP A 491 -1.71 22.58 -19.98
C ASP A 491 -2.36 23.63 -19.06
N GLU A 492 -1.61 24.69 -18.72
CA GLU A 492 -2.12 25.92 -18.11
C GLU A 492 -3.21 26.52 -19.02
N GLY A 493 -4.45 26.19 -18.76
CA GLY A 493 -5.61 26.71 -19.48
C GLY A 493 -6.63 25.65 -19.93
N SER A 494 -6.31 24.37 -19.87
CA SER A 494 -7.31 23.32 -19.85
C SER A 494 -8.07 23.42 -18.51
N PHE A 495 -9.39 23.30 -18.55
CA PHE A 495 -10.17 23.17 -17.33
C PHE A 495 -9.61 21.99 -16.57
N VAL A 496 -8.75 22.28 -15.58
CA VAL A 496 -8.33 21.30 -14.58
C VAL A 496 -9.60 21.01 -13.78
N VAL A 497 -10.39 20.13 -14.30
CA VAL A 497 -11.45 19.54 -13.52
C VAL A 497 -10.75 18.47 -12.71
N ASP A 498 -10.35 18.85 -11.52
CA ASP A 498 -9.87 17.87 -10.54
C ASP A 498 -10.94 16.79 -10.43
N GLY A 499 -10.59 15.58 -10.88
CA GLY A 499 -11.45 14.43 -10.79
C GLY A 499 -12.05 13.94 -12.12
N GLY A 500 -12.34 12.66 -12.17
CA GLY A 500 -12.91 12.00 -13.32
C GLY A 500 -14.40 12.27 -13.47
N MET A 501 -14.78 13.23 -14.31
CA MET A 501 -16.17 13.41 -14.73
C MET A 501 -16.42 12.70 -16.05
N ASN A 502 -17.62 12.13 -16.19
CA ASN A 502 -18.04 11.42 -17.39
C ASN A 502 -18.49 12.37 -18.52
N ILE A 503 -17.62 13.29 -18.90
CA ILE A 503 -17.79 14.24 -20.00
C ILE A 503 -16.76 13.99 -21.09
N ASP A 504 -17.07 14.41 -22.33
CA ASP A 504 -16.16 14.30 -23.45
C ASP A 504 -15.04 15.35 -23.35
N GLY A 505 -13.84 14.95 -23.72
CA GLY A 505 -12.69 15.85 -23.76
C GLY A 505 -11.91 15.99 -22.46
N LEU A 506 -12.22 15.18 -21.44
CA LEU A 506 -11.41 15.12 -20.22
C LEU A 506 -10.09 14.45 -20.54
N CYS A 507 -8.98 15.14 -20.34
CA CYS A 507 -7.63 14.64 -20.56
C CYS A 507 -7.03 14.03 -19.31
N ARG A 508 -6.29 12.91 -19.49
CA ARG A 508 -5.41 12.31 -18.46
C ARG A 508 -4.06 11.99 -19.09
N GLU A 509 -3.00 12.42 -18.44
CA GLU A 509 -1.65 12.05 -18.82
C GLU A 509 -1.30 10.70 -18.19
N LEU A 510 -0.94 9.75 -19.04
CA LEU A 510 -0.52 8.42 -18.63
C LEU A 510 0.98 8.33 -18.76
N THR A 511 1.66 8.15 -17.63
CA THR A 511 3.11 8.00 -17.59
C THR A 511 3.48 6.57 -17.26
N VAL A 512 4.19 5.90 -18.20
CA VAL A 512 4.81 4.62 -17.93
C VAL A 512 6.27 4.84 -17.53
N ARG A 513 6.70 4.12 -16.51
CA ARG A 513 8.10 4.02 -16.06
C ARG A 513 8.53 2.58 -16.21
N MET A 514 9.69 2.38 -16.80
CA MET A 514 10.22 1.06 -17.06
C MET A 514 11.70 1.00 -16.68
N ALA A 515 12.04 -0.06 -15.95
CA ALA A 515 13.41 -0.36 -15.56
C ALA A 515 13.69 -1.86 -15.76
N ASP A 516 14.96 -2.23 -15.77
CA ASP A 516 15.36 -3.64 -15.72
C ASP A 516 15.17 -4.21 -14.30
N LYS A 517 15.45 -5.49 -14.13
CA LYS A 517 15.42 -6.19 -12.84
C LYS A 517 16.23 -5.52 -11.72
N PHE A 518 17.24 -4.72 -12.07
CA PHE A 518 18.15 -4.06 -11.15
C PHE A 518 17.79 -2.57 -10.95
N ASN A 519 16.59 -2.17 -11.38
CA ASN A 519 16.09 -0.79 -11.36
C ASN A 519 16.93 0.21 -12.20
N ASN A 520 17.69 -0.26 -13.17
CA ASN A 520 18.28 0.65 -14.16
C ASN A 520 17.21 1.03 -15.18
N PRO A 521 17.10 2.31 -15.56
CA PRO A 521 16.18 2.71 -16.62
C PRO A 521 16.41 1.88 -17.89
N VAL A 522 15.33 1.51 -18.56
CA VAL A 522 15.46 0.86 -19.88
C VAL A 522 16.14 1.79 -20.88
N VAL A 523 16.70 1.20 -21.95
CA VAL A 523 17.36 1.96 -23.01
C VAL A 523 16.39 2.98 -23.63
N ASP A 524 16.89 4.19 -23.87
CA ASP A 524 16.14 5.24 -24.55
C ASP A 524 15.63 4.76 -25.91
N GLY A 525 14.38 5.10 -26.23
CA GLY A 525 13.71 4.62 -27.42
C GLY A 525 12.99 3.28 -27.25
N THR A 526 12.96 2.70 -26.03
CA THR A 526 12.12 1.52 -25.76
C THR A 526 10.65 1.89 -25.95
N ALA A 527 9.94 1.13 -26.79
CA ALA A 527 8.55 1.38 -27.12
C ALA A 527 7.62 0.83 -26.04
N ALA A 528 6.67 1.64 -25.61
CA ALA A 528 5.51 1.23 -24.84
C ALA A 528 4.26 1.37 -25.71
N VAL A 529 3.39 0.36 -25.69
CA VAL A 529 2.13 0.33 -26.44
C VAL A 529 0.98 0.42 -25.45
N PHE A 530 0.06 1.33 -25.73
CA PHE A 530 -1.11 1.59 -24.89
C PHE A 530 -2.37 1.20 -25.61
N THR A 531 -3.25 0.56 -24.90
CA THR A 531 -4.61 0.27 -25.33
C THR A 531 -5.58 0.68 -24.22
N THR A 532 -6.80 0.97 -24.59
CA THR A 532 -7.83 1.43 -23.64
C THR A 532 -9.17 0.80 -23.97
N GLU A 533 -9.93 0.48 -22.95
CA GLU A 533 -11.28 -0.07 -23.11
C GLU A 533 -12.20 0.93 -23.82
N TYR A 534 -12.17 2.19 -23.43
CA TYR A 534 -12.84 3.27 -24.15
C TYR A 534 -12.06 4.59 -24.03
N GLY A 535 -12.56 5.64 -24.69
CA GLY A 535 -11.84 6.88 -24.81
C GLY A 535 -10.93 6.89 -26.03
N SER A 536 -10.08 7.87 -26.12
CA SER A 536 -9.05 8.02 -27.15
C SER A 536 -7.69 8.08 -26.48
N ILE A 537 -6.77 7.23 -26.91
CA ILE A 537 -5.42 7.17 -26.37
C ILE A 537 -4.39 7.28 -27.50
N VAL A 538 -3.28 7.95 -27.24
CA VAL A 538 -2.10 7.86 -28.09
C VAL A 538 -1.50 6.46 -27.91
N GLY A 539 -1.55 5.65 -28.94
CA GLY A 539 -1.30 4.20 -28.88
C GLY A 539 0.13 3.78 -28.57
N SER A 540 1.11 4.70 -28.55
CA SER A 540 2.48 4.35 -28.18
C SER A 540 3.32 5.58 -27.88
N CYS A 541 4.36 5.40 -27.05
CA CYS A 541 5.47 6.33 -26.87
C CYS A 541 6.80 5.58 -26.83
N THR A 542 7.89 6.31 -26.84
CA THR A 542 9.24 5.79 -26.65
C THR A 542 9.89 6.46 -25.44
N THR A 543 10.60 5.68 -24.65
CA THR A 543 11.20 6.14 -23.40
C THR A 543 12.36 7.11 -23.60
N THR A 544 12.50 8.01 -22.65
CA THR A 544 13.72 8.78 -22.36
C THR A 544 13.97 8.65 -20.87
N ALA A 545 15.15 8.22 -20.49
CA ALA A 545 15.51 7.90 -19.11
C ALA A 545 14.50 6.93 -18.44
N GLY A 546 14.04 5.93 -19.18
CA GLY A 546 13.14 4.90 -18.70
C GLY A 546 11.67 5.30 -18.56
N ALA A 547 11.26 6.48 -19.00
CA ALA A 547 9.88 6.94 -18.89
C ALA A 547 9.38 7.55 -20.18
N CYS A 548 8.07 7.44 -20.44
CA CYS A 548 7.38 8.24 -21.46
C CYS A 548 5.90 8.39 -21.08
N SER A 549 5.25 9.40 -21.67
CA SER A 549 3.85 9.72 -21.40
C SER A 549 3.03 9.79 -22.66
N VAL A 550 1.74 9.51 -22.53
CA VAL A 550 0.73 9.66 -23.56
C VAL A 550 -0.53 10.27 -22.98
N ASP A 551 -1.31 10.94 -23.84
CA ASP A 551 -2.59 11.48 -23.43
C ASP A 551 -3.71 10.49 -23.72
N TRP A 552 -4.58 10.33 -22.74
CA TRP A 552 -5.88 9.69 -22.87
C TRP A 552 -6.97 10.75 -22.76
N THR A 553 -7.98 10.67 -23.61
CA THR A 553 -9.08 11.63 -23.62
C THR A 553 -10.42 10.89 -23.58
N SER A 554 -11.28 11.29 -22.68
CA SER A 554 -12.63 10.73 -22.58
C SER A 554 -13.46 11.10 -23.80
N GLN A 555 -14.16 10.14 -24.37
CA GLN A 555 -15.11 10.33 -25.45
C GLN A 555 -16.15 9.21 -25.51
N ALA A 556 -17.31 9.52 -26.12
CA ALA A 556 -18.31 8.48 -26.40
C ALA A 556 -17.90 7.62 -27.63
N PRO A 557 -18.36 6.35 -27.72
CA PRO A 557 -19.16 5.64 -26.74
C PRO A 557 -18.33 5.20 -25.54
N ARG A 558 -18.92 5.28 -24.35
CA ARG A 558 -18.32 4.76 -23.12
C ARG A 558 -18.76 3.33 -22.87
N PHE A 559 -17.83 2.51 -22.55
CA PHE A 559 -18.09 1.09 -22.30
C PHE A 559 -18.27 0.83 -20.79
N PRO A 560 -19.09 -0.13 -20.38
CA PRO A 560 -20.10 -0.76 -21.20
C PRO A 560 -21.32 0.15 -21.39
N THR A 561 -21.71 0.33 -22.65
CA THR A 561 -23.00 0.92 -22.96
C THR A 561 -24.06 -0.15 -22.74
N LEU A 562 -24.67 -0.14 -21.56
CA LEU A 562 -25.59 -1.20 -21.18
C LEU A 562 -26.88 -1.09 -21.93
N THR A 563 -27.09 -1.97 -22.91
CA THR A 563 -28.34 -2.17 -23.61
C THR A 563 -28.98 -3.48 -23.15
N GLY A 564 -30.13 -3.43 -22.55
CA GLY A 564 -30.81 -4.65 -22.11
C GLY A 564 -31.93 -4.36 -21.11
N SER A 565 -32.46 -5.39 -20.48
CA SER A 565 -33.48 -5.22 -19.44
C SER A 565 -32.88 -4.48 -18.24
N THR A 566 -33.54 -3.43 -17.83
CA THR A 566 -33.18 -2.64 -16.67
C THR A 566 -34.12 -3.00 -15.52
N TYR A 567 -33.65 -2.94 -14.31
CA TYR A 567 -34.48 -2.99 -13.12
C TYR A 567 -34.29 -1.74 -12.28
N VAL A 568 -35.32 -1.36 -11.53
CA VAL A 568 -35.31 -0.16 -10.73
C VAL A 568 -35.02 -0.53 -9.29
N VAL A 569 -33.93 0.00 -8.76
CA VAL A 569 -33.64 -0.07 -7.32
C VAL A 569 -34.00 1.27 -6.71
N THR A 570 -34.87 1.26 -5.70
CA THR A 570 -35.17 2.44 -4.92
C THR A 570 -34.29 2.44 -3.68
N ASN A 571 -33.42 3.44 -3.56
CA ASN A 571 -32.63 3.65 -2.35
C ASN A 571 -33.60 4.08 -1.24
N SER A 572 -33.73 3.26 -0.20
CA SER A 572 -34.67 3.47 0.89
C SER A 572 -34.37 4.73 1.72
N ASN A 573 -33.14 5.23 1.67
CA ASN A 573 -32.74 6.42 2.42
C ASN A 573 -33.05 7.72 1.68
N THR A 574 -32.83 7.72 0.37
CA THR A 574 -32.99 8.93 -0.45
C THR A 574 -34.31 8.98 -1.16
N LEU A 575 -35.07 7.86 -1.19
CA LEU A 575 -36.24 7.65 -2.04
C LEU A 575 -35.94 7.80 -3.54
N ASN A 576 -34.68 7.96 -3.91
CA ASN A 576 -34.25 8.01 -5.30
C ASN A 576 -34.32 6.62 -5.89
N SER A 577 -34.95 6.54 -7.06
CA SER A 577 -34.97 5.29 -7.83
C SER A 577 -33.88 5.35 -8.89
N VAL A 578 -33.07 4.34 -8.93
CA VAL A 578 -32.03 4.13 -9.93
C VAL A 578 -32.46 2.98 -10.80
N THR A 579 -32.38 3.21 -12.09
CA THR A 579 -32.53 2.14 -13.05
C THR A 579 -31.17 1.48 -13.20
N CYS A 580 -30.97 0.36 -12.55
CA CYS A 580 -29.79 -0.44 -12.74
C CYS A 580 -29.82 -1.10 -14.11
N PRO A 581 -28.71 -1.12 -14.82
CA PRO A 581 -28.60 -1.95 -15.99
C PRO A 581 -28.82 -3.41 -15.54
N GLY A 582 -29.77 -4.09 -16.16
CA GLY A 582 -30.24 -5.36 -15.67
C GLY A 582 -29.20 -6.45 -15.71
N PHE A 583 -28.72 -6.85 -14.59
CA PHE A 583 -28.33 -8.23 -14.43
C PHE A 583 -29.61 -9.04 -14.32
N PRO A 584 -29.78 -10.07 -15.15
CA PRO A 584 -31.00 -10.90 -15.08
C PRO A 584 -31.04 -11.75 -13.81
N ASP A 585 -30.02 -11.75 -13.00
CA ASP A 585 -29.97 -12.45 -11.74
C ASP A 585 -30.35 -11.48 -10.60
N PRO A 586 -31.55 -11.69 -9.99
CA PRO A 586 -31.97 -10.91 -8.83
C PRO A 586 -31.08 -11.13 -7.60
N ALA A 587 -30.13 -12.08 -7.65
CA ALA A 587 -29.15 -12.31 -6.60
C ALA A 587 -27.94 -11.37 -6.71
N ILE A 588 -27.80 -10.67 -7.83
CA ILE A 588 -26.76 -9.66 -8.02
C ILE A 588 -27.45 -8.30 -8.21
N PRO A 589 -27.86 -7.65 -7.14
CA PRO A 589 -28.42 -6.31 -7.22
C PRO A 589 -27.38 -5.35 -7.79
N CYS A 590 -27.86 -4.25 -8.38
CA CYS A 590 -27.06 -3.02 -8.47
C CYS A 590 -26.22 -2.92 -7.21
N PRO A 591 -24.90 -2.71 -7.31
CA PRO A 591 -23.98 -2.96 -6.22
C PRO A 591 -24.53 -2.51 -4.91
N THR A 592 -24.24 -3.29 -3.93
CA THR A 592 -24.77 -3.23 -2.56
C THR A 592 -24.87 -1.82 -2.00
N ASP A 593 -24.09 -0.89 -2.55
CA ASP A 593 -24.08 0.48 -2.07
C ASP A 593 -25.03 1.38 -2.87
N LEU A 594 -24.79 1.72 -4.12
CA LEU A 594 -25.59 2.72 -4.81
C LEU A 594 -25.86 2.50 -6.28
N GLY A 595 -25.11 1.65 -6.97
CA GLY A 595 -25.27 1.47 -8.42
C GLY A 595 -24.58 0.23 -8.97
N SER A 596 -24.50 0.04 -10.27
CA SER A 596 -23.79 -1.09 -10.90
C SER A 596 -22.31 -0.76 -11.12
N ILE A 597 -21.45 -1.73 -10.92
CA ILE A 597 -20.03 -1.60 -11.28
C ILE A 597 -19.91 -1.53 -12.79
N ARG A 598 -18.98 -0.74 -13.33
CA ARG A 598 -18.41 -0.71 -14.67
C ARG A 598 -18.82 0.39 -15.61
N GLY A 599 -19.92 1.08 -15.45
CA GLY A 599 -20.13 2.30 -16.23
C GLY A 599 -19.16 3.40 -15.81
N GLY A 600 -18.56 4.10 -16.76
CA GLY A 600 -17.64 5.20 -16.45
C GLY A 600 -16.25 4.75 -15.97
N ARG A 601 -15.86 3.50 -16.12
CA ARG A 601 -14.53 2.97 -15.81
C ARG A 601 -13.87 2.53 -17.11
N SER A 602 -12.64 2.91 -17.31
CA SER A 602 -11.86 2.53 -18.47
C SER A 602 -10.55 1.90 -18.03
N THR A 603 -10.38 0.64 -18.28
CA THR A 603 -9.12 -0.05 -18.10
C THR A 603 -8.16 0.37 -19.21
N ILE A 604 -6.98 0.80 -18.80
CA ILE A 604 -5.89 1.15 -19.71
C ILE A 604 -4.77 0.16 -19.46
N LEU A 605 -4.35 -0.52 -20.51
CA LEU A 605 -3.26 -1.47 -20.50
C LEU A 605 -2.06 -0.86 -21.19
N VAL A 606 -0.90 -0.90 -20.56
CA VAL A 606 0.38 -0.64 -21.21
C VAL A 606 1.18 -1.93 -21.32
N THR A 607 1.76 -2.16 -22.48
CA THR A 607 2.64 -3.30 -22.72
C THR A 607 3.96 -2.84 -23.31
N ALA A 608 5.02 -3.57 -23.02
CA ALA A 608 6.32 -3.41 -23.62
C ALA A 608 6.98 -4.78 -23.80
N ILE A 609 7.88 -4.90 -24.77
CA ILE A 609 8.68 -6.12 -24.90
C ILE A 609 9.73 -6.12 -23.80
N GLY A 610 9.72 -7.15 -22.97
CA GLY A 610 10.57 -7.26 -21.80
C GLY A 610 10.81 -8.68 -21.37
N GLU A 611 11.07 -8.86 -20.10
CA GLU A 611 11.40 -10.15 -19.48
C GLU A 611 10.60 -10.38 -18.20
N GLU A 612 10.34 -11.64 -17.91
CA GLU A 612 9.70 -12.07 -16.69
C GLU A 612 10.59 -11.76 -15.48
N SER A 613 9.98 -11.54 -14.33
CA SER A 613 10.73 -11.36 -13.10
C SER A 613 10.94 -12.68 -12.37
N PHE A 614 12.10 -12.86 -11.76
CA PHE A 614 12.40 -14.02 -10.93
C PHE A 614 13.07 -13.61 -9.60
N ILE A 615 13.07 -14.52 -8.63
CA ILE A 615 13.75 -14.32 -7.36
C ILE A 615 15.16 -14.89 -7.48
N ASP A 616 16.15 -14.00 -7.61
CA ASP A 616 17.58 -14.35 -7.58
C ASP A 616 18.01 -14.59 -6.13
N ARG A 617 18.14 -15.86 -5.74
CA ARG A 617 18.47 -16.24 -4.35
C ARG A 617 19.95 -16.14 -4.02
N ASN A 618 20.80 -16.31 -5.02
CA ASN A 618 22.24 -16.34 -4.80
C ASN A 618 22.93 -15.01 -5.17
N GLY A 619 22.16 -14.04 -5.71
CA GLY A 619 22.65 -12.72 -6.04
C GLY A 619 23.65 -12.68 -7.20
N ASN A 620 23.58 -13.66 -8.12
CA ASN A 620 24.51 -13.71 -9.25
C ASN A 620 24.00 -12.99 -10.51
N GLY A 621 22.79 -12.47 -10.49
CA GLY A 621 22.19 -11.66 -11.54
C GLY A 621 21.69 -12.45 -12.75
N VAL A 622 21.62 -13.76 -12.70
CA VAL A 622 21.13 -14.62 -13.79
C VAL A 622 20.17 -15.69 -13.25
N MET A 623 19.30 -16.18 -14.10
CA MET A 623 18.35 -17.23 -13.75
C MET A 623 19.03 -18.60 -13.68
N ASP A 624 19.06 -19.20 -12.50
CA ASP A 624 19.67 -20.51 -12.28
C ASP A 624 18.66 -21.66 -12.30
N GLN A 625 19.16 -22.87 -12.57
CA GLN A 625 18.33 -24.07 -12.54
C GLN A 625 17.66 -24.29 -11.17
N SER A 626 18.29 -23.85 -10.07
CA SER A 626 17.71 -23.91 -8.71
C SER A 626 16.55 -22.93 -8.49
N GLU A 627 16.40 -21.96 -9.37
CA GLU A 627 15.41 -20.89 -9.32
C GLU A 627 14.26 -21.07 -10.32
N GLN A 628 14.27 -22.15 -11.11
CA GLN A 628 13.31 -22.43 -12.18
C GLN A 628 11.83 -22.43 -11.74
N ASN A 629 11.52 -22.43 -10.45
CA ASN A 629 10.15 -22.31 -9.91
C ASN A 629 9.94 -21.01 -9.12
N LEU A 630 10.82 -20.03 -9.30
CA LEU A 630 10.84 -18.79 -8.55
C LEU A 630 10.68 -17.56 -9.45
N PHE A 631 9.98 -17.71 -10.53
CA PHE A 631 9.67 -16.60 -11.45
C PHE A 631 8.15 -16.42 -11.57
N GLU A 632 7.74 -15.26 -12.03
CA GLU A 632 6.38 -14.94 -12.36
C GLU A 632 6.11 -15.38 -13.80
N ASN A 633 5.41 -16.50 -13.96
CA ASN A 633 5.03 -17.01 -15.27
C ASN A 633 3.87 -16.19 -15.84
N LEU A 634 4.15 -15.35 -16.82
CA LEU A 634 3.19 -14.40 -17.36
C LEU A 634 2.35 -15.03 -18.47
N PRO A 635 1.01 -15.06 -18.36
CA PRO A 635 0.15 -15.32 -19.50
C PRO A 635 0.23 -14.16 -20.51
N GLU A 636 -0.44 -14.25 -21.63
CA GLU A 636 -0.63 -13.11 -22.50
C GLU A 636 -1.32 -11.94 -21.80
N ALA A 637 -0.97 -10.70 -22.14
CA ALA A 637 -1.57 -9.53 -21.57
C ALA A 637 -3.00 -9.35 -22.07
N PHE A 638 -3.91 -8.94 -21.23
CA PHE A 638 -5.31 -8.72 -21.59
C PHE A 638 -5.87 -7.46 -20.92
N HIS A 639 -6.94 -6.94 -21.49
CA HIS A 639 -7.77 -5.94 -20.85
C HIS A 639 -8.69 -6.62 -19.86
N ASP A 640 -8.44 -6.40 -18.57
CA ASP A 640 -9.33 -6.86 -17.51
C ASP A 640 -10.53 -5.88 -17.41
N GLU A 641 -11.48 -6.04 -18.33
CA GLU A 641 -12.66 -5.16 -18.44
C GLU A 641 -13.64 -5.40 -17.30
N ASN A 642 -13.51 -6.56 -16.66
CA ASN A 642 -14.37 -6.93 -15.56
C ASN A 642 -13.71 -6.77 -14.17
N GLU A 643 -12.46 -6.36 -14.12
CA GLU A 643 -11.68 -6.12 -12.90
C GLU A 643 -11.64 -7.34 -11.96
N ASP A 644 -11.67 -8.56 -12.53
CA ASP A 644 -11.63 -9.81 -11.74
C ASP A 644 -10.23 -10.45 -11.72
N THR A 645 -9.26 -9.85 -12.42
CA THR A 645 -7.86 -10.30 -12.55
C THR A 645 -7.64 -11.58 -13.35
N PHE A 646 -8.68 -12.11 -13.97
CA PHE A 646 -8.62 -13.32 -14.78
C PHE A 646 -9.13 -13.05 -16.19
N TYR A 647 -8.47 -13.61 -17.19
CA TYR A 647 -8.95 -13.49 -18.56
C TYR A 647 -10.30 -14.17 -18.74
N THR A 648 -11.27 -13.44 -19.24
CA THR A 648 -12.61 -13.93 -19.56
C THR A 648 -12.72 -14.30 -21.04
N PRO A 649 -12.81 -15.59 -21.40
CA PRO A 649 -12.99 -16.01 -22.78
C PRO A 649 -14.41 -15.75 -23.28
N ALA A 650 -14.59 -15.66 -24.62
CA ALA A 650 -15.89 -15.50 -25.25
C ALA A 650 -16.89 -16.60 -24.84
N LEU A 651 -18.02 -16.19 -24.25
CA LEU A 651 -19.12 -17.12 -24.07
C LEU A 651 -19.88 -17.28 -25.40
N PRO A 652 -20.26 -18.50 -25.79
CA PRO A 652 -20.97 -18.74 -27.05
C PRO A 652 -22.25 -17.91 -27.24
N ALA A 653 -22.93 -17.57 -26.14
CA ALA A 653 -24.11 -16.72 -26.15
C ALA A 653 -23.81 -15.25 -26.44
N CYS A 654 -22.57 -14.80 -26.21
CA CYS A 654 -22.15 -13.39 -26.32
C CYS A 654 -21.55 -13.05 -27.67
N VAL A 655 -21.08 -14.03 -28.44
CA VAL A 655 -20.53 -13.84 -29.79
C VAL A 655 -21.54 -13.22 -30.74
N THR A 656 -22.84 -13.42 -30.51
CA THR A 656 -23.91 -12.88 -31.34
C THR A 656 -24.76 -11.81 -30.66
N ALA A 657 -24.46 -11.48 -29.40
CA ALA A 657 -25.18 -10.47 -28.68
C ALA A 657 -24.75 -9.05 -29.11
N PRO A 658 -25.67 -8.07 -29.11
CA PRO A 658 -25.25 -6.67 -29.30
C PRO A 658 -24.21 -6.26 -28.28
N GLN A 659 -23.22 -5.52 -28.69
CA GLN A 659 -22.20 -4.94 -27.81
C GLN A 659 -22.90 -4.14 -26.68
N GLY A 660 -22.48 -4.36 -25.47
CA GLY A 660 -23.12 -3.76 -24.27
C GLY A 660 -24.37 -4.49 -23.80
N SER A 661 -24.64 -5.70 -24.29
CA SER A 661 -25.70 -6.54 -23.72
C SER A 661 -25.30 -6.97 -22.30
N ILE A 662 -26.12 -6.66 -21.36
CA ILE A 662 -26.00 -7.01 -19.95
C ILE A 662 -25.67 -8.47 -19.68
N GLN A 663 -26.25 -9.37 -20.46
CA GLN A 663 -26.00 -10.82 -20.34
C GLN A 663 -24.55 -11.20 -20.61
N CYS A 664 -23.77 -10.27 -21.15
CA CYS A 664 -22.42 -10.49 -21.62
C CYS A 664 -21.39 -9.55 -21.03
N ILE A 665 -21.74 -8.70 -20.06
CA ILE A 665 -20.81 -7.79 -19.38
C ILE A 665 -19.70 -8.56 -18.66
N SER A 666 -20.01 -9.70 -18.11
CA SER A 666 -19.07 -10.61 -17.48
C SER A 666 -18.72 -11.82 -18.33
N GLY A 667 -19.01 -11.80 -19.62
CA GLY A 667 -18.84 -12.96 -20.49
C GLY A 667 -18.59 -12.56 -21.95
N GLN A 668 -18.31 -11.28 -22.23
CA GLN A 668 -17.63 -10.89 -23.45
C GLN A 668 -16.19 -11.37 -23.35
N GLU A 669 -15.65 -11.78 -24.47
CA GLU A 669 -14.23 -12.06 -24.58
C GLU A 669 -13.47 -10.75 -24.35
N GLU A 670 -12.62 -10.77 -23.37
CA GLU A 670 -11.71 -9.68 -23.12
C GLU A 670 -10.65 -9.60 -24.23
N ILE A 671 -10.24 -8.39 -24.55
CA ILE A 671 -9.24 -8.17 -25.58
C ILE A 671 -7.87 -8.52 -25.00
N PHE A 672 -7.15 -9.42 -25.65
CA PHE A 672 -5.80 -9.76 -25.25
C PHE A 672 -4.78 -9.37 -26.34
N VAL A 673 -3.54 -9.26 -25.92
CA VAL A 673 -2.40 -9.01 -26.80
C VAL A 673 -1.83 -10.36 -27.22
N ASP A 674 -2.25 -10.82 -28.41
CA ASP A 674 -1.77 -12.06 -29.02
C ASP A 674 -0.30 -11.89 -29.43
N PHE A 675 0.60 -12.26 -28.54
CA PHE A 675 2.03 -12.04 -28.71
C PHE A 675 2.66 -13.03 -29.70
N ASN A 676 2.14 -14.24 -29.73
CA ASN A 676 2.65 -15.31 -30.61
C ASN A 676 1.87 -15.44 -31.92
N ALA A 677 0.84 -14.60 -32.13
CA ALA A 677 0.01 -14.56 -33.35
C ALA A 677 -0.72 -15.89 -33.65
N ASN A 678 -1.15 -16.60 -32.60
CA ASN A 678 -1.90 -17.85 -32.76
C ASN A 678 -3.43 -17.66 -32.67
N ASN A 679 -3.92 -16.47 -32.35
CA ASN A 679 -5.31 -16.08 -32.15
C ASN A 679 -6.03 -16.84 -31.02
N THR A 680 -5.29 -17.29 -30.03
CA THR A 680 -5.83 -17.89 -28.81
C THR A 680 -5.11 -17.32 -27.60
N TYR A 681 -5.84 -17.04 -26.53
CA TYR A 681 -5.20 -16.58 -25.29
C TYR A 681 -4.39 -17.71 -24.66
N ASP A 682 -3.12 -17.46 -24.41
CA ASP A 682 -2.20 -18.42 -23.84
C ASP A 682 -1.89 -18.14 -22.37
N LEU A 683 -2.10 -19.16 -21.54
CA LEU A 683 -1.81 -19.11 -20.12
C LEU A 683 -0.32 -19.28 -19.80
N ASN A 684 0.49 -19.66 -20.77
CA ASN A 684 1.92 -19.97 -20.62
C ASN A 684 2.20 -21.07 -19.56
N ASP A 685 1.33 -22.05 -19.44
CA ASP A 685 1.29 -23.00 -18.32
C ASP A 685 2.09 -24.28 -18.50
N ASP A 686 2.53 -24.66 -19.71
CA ASP A 686 3.10 -26.00 -19.93
C ASP A 686 4.21 -26.07 -21.00
N PRO A 687 5.44 -26.28 -20.58
CA PRO A 687 5.98 -26.16 -19.24
C PRO A 687 6.28 -24.70 -18.91
N ALA A 688 6.00 -24.27 -17.67
CA ALA A 688 6.38 -22.95 -17.20
C ALA A 688 7.90 -22.78 -17.33
N VAL A 689 8.33 -21.86 -18.17
CA VAL A 689 9.74 -21.60 -18.48
C VAL A 689 9.95 -20.08 -18.38
N TYR A 690 10.92 -19.67 -17.56
CA TYR A 690 11.30 -18.25 -17.49
C TYR A 690 11.74 -17.74 -18.87
N ASN A 691 11.21 -16.58 -19.24
CA ASN A 691 11.50 -15.89 -20.50
C ASN A 691 12.23 -14.58 -20.22
N GLY A 692 13.47 -14.46 -20.71
CA GLY A 692 14.28 -13.25 -20.53
C GLY A 692 15.75 -13.43 -20.82
N LEU A 693 16.45 -12.32 -21.04
CA LEU A 693 17.88 -12.31 -21.37
C LEU A 693 18.78 -12.69 -20.20
N LEU A 694 18.23 -12.68 -18.97
CA LEU A 694 18.94 -13.17 -17.78
C LEU A 694 18.98 -14.69 -17.72
N CYS A 695 18.33 -15.40 -18.64
CA CYS A 695 18.58 -16.82 -18.88
C CYS A 695 20.00 -17.02 -19.43
N PRO A 696 20.89 -17.75 -18.73
CA PRO A 696 22.23 -17.99 -19.24
C PRO A 696 22.19 -18.88 -20.48
N VAL A 697 23.14 -18.74 -21.38
CA VAL A 697 23.23 -19.52 -22.63
C VAL A 697 23.16 -21.03 -22.39
N ALA A 698 23.72 -21.50 -21.27
CA ALA A 698 23.66 -22.91 -20.89
C ALA A 698 22.27 -23.38 -20.42
N GLY A 699 21.41 -22.46 -20.02
CA GLY A 699 20.05 -22.71 -19.56
C GLY A 699 19.00 -22.63 -20.65
N ASP A 700 19.31 -21.91 -21.72
CA ASP A 700 18.39 -21.63 -22.82
C ASP A 700 17.87 -22.92 -23.51
N GLY A 701 16.55 -23.05 -23.53
CA GLY A 701 15.87 -24.26 -23.97
C GLY A 701 16.00 -25.48 -23.05
N VAL A 702 16.55 -25.32 -21.84
CA VAL A 702 16.74 -26.41 -20.85
C VAL A 702 15.92 -26.16 -19.59
N TRP A 703 16.13 -25.03 -18.89
CA TRP A 703 15.34 -24.64 -17.71
C TRP A 703 14.85 -23.18 -17.76
N CYS A 704 15.24 -22.42 -18.80
CA CYS A 704 14.79 -21.07 -19.08
C CYS A 704 14.86 -20.83 -20.60
N SER A 705 14.33 -19.70 -21.06
CA SER A 705 14.34 -19.26 -22.44
C SER A 705 14.87 -17.83 -22.52
N ARG A 706 15.62 -17.53 -23.59
CA ARG A 706 16.05 -16.16 -23.91
C ARG A 706 15.03 -15.41 -24.77
N GLU A 707 13.87 -15.99 -25.00
CA GLU A 707 12.76 -15.32 -25.66
C GLU A 707 12.23 -14.20 -24.77
N LEU A 708 11.65 -13.18 -25.40
CA LEU A 708 11.08 -12.04 -24.71
C LEU A 708 9.56 -12.17 -24.66
N ILE A 709 8.95 -11.50 -23.71
CA ILE A 709 7.51 -11.52 -23.49
C ILE A 709 6.97 -10.09 -23.42
N ASN A 710 5.65 -9.92 -23.50
CA ASN A 710 5.00 -8.66 -23.18
C ASN A 710 4.89 -8.48 -21.66
N VAL A 711 5.75 -7.63 -21.11
CA VAL A 711 5.56 -7.10 -19.74
C VAL A 711 4.48 -6.02 -19.77
N ARG A 712 3.79 -5.84 -18.67
CA ARG A 712 2.59 -5.02 -18.63
C ARG A 712 2.31 -4.40 -17.28
N ASP A 713 1.56 -3.33 -17.30
CA ASP A 713 0.84 -2.79 -16.16
C ASP A 713 -0.48 -2.19 -16.64
N SER A 714 -1.42 -2.03 -15.74
CA SER A 714 -2.73 -1.48 -16.07
C SER A 714 -3.18 -0.47 -15.03
N ALA A 715 -4.00 0.47 -15.47
CA ALA A 715 -4.61 1.46 -14.60
C ALA A 715 -6.07 1.66 -14.99
N ILE A 716 -6.90 1.96 -14.01
CA ILE A 716 -8.32 2.22 -14.23
C ILE A 716 -8.56 3.72 -14.10
N VAL A 717 -9.10 4.32 -15.15
CA VAL A 717 -9.63 5.69 -15.11
C VAL A 717 -11.10 5.62 -14.77
N THR A 718 -11.46 6.18 -13.63
CA THR A 718 -12.85 6.22 -13.16
C THR A 718 -13.45 7.59 -13.42
N LEU A 719 -14.60 7.64 -14.10
CA LEU A 719 -15.34 8.86 -14.44
C LEU A 719 -16.72 8.80 -13.82
N GLY A 720 -16.99 9.68 -12.87
CA GLY A 720 -18.31 9.80 -12.25
C GLY A 720 -19.33 10.42 -13.21
N ASP A 721 -20.52 9.84 -13.28
CA ASP A 721 -21.62 10.35 -14.08
C ASP A 721 -22.36 11.47 -13.33
N GLU A 722 -22.19 12.71 -13.80
CA GLU A 722 -22.81 13.90 -13.24
C GLU A 722 -24.35 13.98 -13.39
N THR A 723 -24.96 13.03 -14.07
CA THR A 723 -26.43 13.04 -14.28
C THR A 723 -27.20 12.68 -13.05
N LEU A 724 -26.66 11.82 -12.19
CA LEU A 724 -27.33 11.37 -10.99
C LEU A 724 -26.36 10.92 -9.91
N TRP A 725 -26.31 11.64 -8.81
CA TRP A 725 -25.61 11.23 -7.60
C TRP A 725 -26.57 10.57 -6.62
N LEU A 726 -26.21 9.41 -6.17
CA LEU A 726 -26.96 8.59 -5.23
C LEU A 726 -26.33 8.67 -3.85
N PHE A 727 -27.19 8.68 -2.84
CA PHE A 727 -26.78 8.72 -1.45
C PHE A 727 -27.42 7.55 -0.71
N ARG A 728 -26.64 6.86 0.08
CA ARG A 728 -27.10 5.84 1.01
C ARG A 728 -26.54 6.11 2.39
N ALA A 729 -27.38 6.33 3.35
CA ALA A 729 -26.99 6.49 4.74
C ALA A 729 -27.18 5.19 5.53
N VAL A 730 -26.23 4.86 6.39
CA VAL A 730 -26.30 3.72 7.31
C VAL A 730 -26.06 4.21 8.73
N PRO A 731 -26.98 3.97 9.66
CA PRO A 731 -28.20 3.17 9.55
C PRO A 731 -29.33 3.83 8.78
N ASN A 732 -30.27 3.01 8.33
CA ASN A 732 -31.36 3.38 7.45
C ASN A 732 -32.53 4.13 8.15
N ASP A 733 -32.55 4.08 9.46
CA ASP A 733 -33.63 4.66 10.27
C ASP A 733 -33.36 6.12 10.66
N PRO A 734 -34.38 6.93 10.90
CA PRO A 734 -34.19 8.28 11.41
C PRO A 734 -33.34 8.23 12.68
N VAL A 735 -32.27 8.98 12.67
CA VAL A 735 -31.27 8.88 13.70
C VAL A 735 -31.80 9.49 14.98
N GLY A 736 -31.83 8.68 16.00
CA GLY A 736 -31.97 9.13 17.37
C GLY A 736 -30.64 9.65 17.89
N ASN A 737 -30.71 10.36 18.99
CA ASN A 737 -29.63 11.05 19.68
C ASN A 737 -28.26 10.32 19.70
N SER A 738 -27.21 11.02 19.27
CA SER A 738 -25.79 10.61 19.37
C SER A 738 -25.41 9.36 18.57
N GLN A 739 -25.40 9.46 17.26
CA GLN A 739 -25.13 8.31 16.37
C GLN A 739 -24.15 8.68 15.26
N PHE A 740 -23.28 7.73 14.89
CA PHE A 740 -22.50 7.81 13.67
C PHE A 740 -23.37 7.43 12.49
N VAL A 741 -23.25 8.18 11.43
CA VAL A 741 -23.90 7.90 10.16
C VAL A 741 -22.83 7.81 9.09
N THR A 742 -22.80 6.72 8.37
CA THR A 742 -21.98 6.56 7.19
C THR A 742 -22.83 6.86 5.96
N VAL A 743 -22.41 7.81 5.17
CA VAL A 743 -23.05 8.14 3.91
C VAL A 743 -22.18 7.68 2.77
N HIS A 744 -22.70 6.80 1.96
CA HIS A 744 -22.10 6.42 0.69
C HIS A 744 -22.66 7.34 -0.39
N VAL A 745 -21.75 7.88 -1.21
CA VAL A 745 -22.09 8.73 -2.34
C VAL A 745 -21.44 8.15 -3.57
N ALA A 746 -22.22 7.85 -4.58
CA ALA A 746 -21.73 7.35 -5.86
C ALA A 746 -22.69 7.72 -6.99
N ASP A 747 -22.22 7.60 -8.22
CA ASP A 747 -23.08 7.69 -9.39
C ASP A 747 -23.92 6.40 -9.58
N SER A 748 -24.63 6.31 -10.69
CA SER A 748 -25.47 5.15 -11.03
C SER A 748 -24.67 3.86 -11.29
N PHE A 749 -23.36 3.98 -11.45
CA PHE A 749 -22.43 2.87 -11.67
C PHE A 749 -21.50 2.61 -10.48
N ASN A 750 -21.82 3.17 -9.35
CA ASN A 750 -21.04 3.06 -8.11
C ASN A 750 -19.65 3.72 -8.17
N ASN A 751 -19.43 4.64 -9.11
CA ASN A 751 -18.19 5.42 -9.15
C ASN A 751 -18.22 6.56 -8.14
N PRO A 752 -17.07 6.95 -7.59
CA PRO A 752 -16.97 8.06 -6.66
C PRO A 752 -17.27 9.39 -7.35
N PRO A 753 -17.68 10.41 -6.60
CA PRO A 753 -17.60 11.77 -7.09
C PRO A 753 -16.17 12.15 -7.47
N PRO A 754 -15.99 13.08 -8.41
CA PRO A 754 -14.66 13.48 -8.86
C PRO A 754 -13.81 14.05 -7.72
N ALA A 755 -12.50 13.86 -7.80
CA ALA A 755 -11.56 14.49 -6.87
C ALA A 755 -11.73 16.02 -6.89
N GLY A 756 -11.59 16.66 -5.74
CA GLY A 756 -11.87 18.10 -5.58
C GLY A 756 -13.35 18.43 -5.35
N ALA A 757 -14.28 17.50 -5.52
CA ALA A 757 -15.64 17.65 -5.04
C ALA A 757 -15.66 17.69 -3.50
N THR A 758 -16.72 18.27 -2.93
CA THR A 758 -16.88 18.36 -1.47
C THR A 758 -18.25 17.85 -1.04
N VAL A 759 -18.28 17.14 0.07
CA VAL A 759 -19.52 16.82 0.77
C VAL A 759 -19.65 17.75 1.96
N ASN A 760 -20.65 18.60 1.94
CA ASN A 760 -20.95 19.54 3.01
C ASN A 760 -22.16 19.07 3.79
N LEU A 761 -22.04 19.12 5.10
CA LEU A 761 -23.11 18.81 6.03
C LEU A 761 -23.60 20.08 6.69
N SER A 762 -24.91 20.25 6.77
CA SER A 762 -25.58 21.28 7.56
C SER A 762 -26.80 20.68 8.23
N THR A 763 -27.33 21.40 9.20
CA THR A 763 -28.52 20.94 9.92
C THR A 763 -29.63 21.96 9.77
N VAL A 764 -30.85 21.47 9.68
CA VAL A 764 -32.07 22.26 9.71
C VAL A 764 -32.93 21.74 10.83
N ASP A 765 -33.38 22.61 11.72
CA ASP A 765 -34.20 22.31 12.88
C ASP A 765 -33.61 21.16 13.76
N ASN A 766 -33.69 21.23 15.01
CA ASN A 766 -33.52 20.15 16.02
C ASN A 766 -32.36 19.15 15.89
N CYS A 767 -31.40 19.39 14.98
CA CYS A 767 -30.19 18.55 14.81
C CYS A 767 -28.91 19.37 14.94
N GLU A 768 -27.89 18.83 15.53
CA GLU A 768 -26.56 19.46 15.65
C GLU A 768 -25.47 18.48 15.22
N LEU A 769 -24.54 18.96 14.42
CA LEU A 769 -23.33 18.23 14.02
C LEU A 769 -22.24 18.49 15.04
N VAL A 770 -21.61 17.43 15.52
CA VAL A 770 -20.57 17.50 16.57
C VAL A 770 -19.18 17.65 15.99
N GLU A 771 -18.96 17.23 14.74
CA GLU A 771 -17.67 17.17 14.08
C GLU A 771 -17.66 17.88 12.71
N ALA A 772 -16.61 17.59 11.93
CA ALA A 772 -16.37 18.22 10.64
C ALA A 772 -17.63 18.27 9.75
N THR A 773 -17.91 19.45 9.23
CA THR A 773 -19.08 19.72 8.38
C THR A 773 -18.75 19.67 6.88
N THR A 774 -17.49 19.46 6.53
CA THR A 774 -17.01 19.39 5.15
C THR A 774 -16.00 18.26 5.00
N PHE A 775 -16.20 17.47 3.96
CA PHE A 775 -15.30 16.38 3.57
C PHE A 775 -14.86 16.61 2.12
N ASP A 776 -13.56 16.64 1.91
CA ASP A 776 -12.99 16.72 0.58
C ASP A 776 -12.93 15.31 -0.04
N ILE A 777 -13.24 15.21 -1.31
CA ILE A 777 -13.14 13.98 -2.08
C ILE A 777 -11.77 13.92 -2.72
N PHE A 778 -11.02 12.89 -2.34
CA PHE A 778 -9.71 12.62 -2.92
C PHE A 778 -9.84 11.70 -4.15
N ASN A 779 -8.80 11.66 -4.95
CA ASN A 779 -8.72 10.73 -6.07
C ASN A 779 -8.77 9.28 -5.56
N ARG A 780 -9.77 8.52 -6.05
CA ARG A 780 -10.05 7.14 -5.62
C ARG A 780 -10.84 6.41 -6.69
N SER A 781 -10.76 5.09 -6.69
CA SER A 781 -11.48 4.22 -7.65
C SER A 781 -12.71 3.53 -7.06
N ASP A 782 -12.91 3.59 -5.75
CA ASP A 782 -14.04 2.99 -5.04
C ASP A 782 -15.10 4.04 -4.69
N SER A 783 -16.33 3.62 -4.41
CA SER A 783 -17.42 4.52 -4.00
C SER A 783 -17.06 5.35 -2.77
N GLY A 784 -17.45 6.62 -2.76
CA GLY A 784 -17.22 7.52 -1.64
C GLY A 784 -18.04 7.14 -0.41
N ALA A 785 -17.38 6.83 0.71
CA ALA A 785 -18.02 6.63 2.00
C ALA A 785 -17.50 7.65 3.01
N PHE A 786 -18.43 8.37 3.64
CA PHE A 786 -18.12 9.41 4.64
C PHE A 786 -18.89 9.10 5.91
N THR A 787 -18.18 9.09 7.04
CA THR A 787 -18.79 8.87 8.34
C THR A 787 -18.77 10.15 9.14
N PHE A 788 -19.90 10.57 9.66
CA PHE A 788 -20.02 11.72 10.53
C PHE A 788 -20.83 11.38 11.77
N PHE A 789 -20.60 12.16 12.81
CA PHE A 789 -21.31 12.03 14.06
C PHE A 789 -22.22 13.24 14.24
N PHE A 790 -23.47 12.97 14.55
CA PHE A 790 -24.36 14.04 14.95
C PHE A 790 -25.14 13.69 16.24
N THR A 791 -25.56 14.70 16.90
CA THR A 791 -26.42 14.63 18.09
C THR A 791 -27.66 15.48 17.86
N SER A 792 -28.75 15.15 18.54
CA SER A 792 -29.87 16.06 18.60
C SER A 792 -29.55 17.26 19.53
N ILE A 793 -30.15 18.38 19.27
CA ILE A 793 -30.05 19.56 20.15
C ILE A 793 -30.56 19.21 21.55
N SER A 794 -29.89 19.70 22.58
CA SER A 794 -29.90 19.25 23.95
C SER A 794 -31.21 19.38 24.75
N GLU A 795 -32.29 19.84 24.15
CA GLU A 795 -33.61 19.86 24.79
C GLU A 795 -34.55 18.85 24.12
N VAL A 796 -34.67 17.69 24.75
CA VAL A 796 -35.69 16.69 24.34
C VAL A 796 -37.08 17.35 24.37
N LYS A 797 -37.63 17.53 23.20
CA LYS A 797 -38.96 18.08 23.07
C LYS A 797 -40.02 17.00 23.16
N ASN A 798 -41.10 17.32 23.81
CA ASN A 798 -42.26 16.43 23.90
C ASN A 798 -43.51 17.12 23.35
N PRO A 799 -44.08 16.73 22.20
CA PRO A 799 -43.70 15.55 21.38
C PRO A 799 -42.33 15.72 20.65
N PRO A 800 -41.71 14.65 20.25
CA PRO A 800 -40.44 14.67 19.49
C PRO A 800 -40.62 15.49 18.21
N GLU A 801 -39.69 16.41 17.99
CA GLU A 801 -39.65 17.18 16.75
C GLU A 801 -38.65 16.58 15.79
N THR A 802 -39.01 16.49 14.54
CA THR A 802 -38.13 16.04 13.46
C THR A 802 -37.30 17.20 12.94
N GLY A 803 -36.02 16.98 12.79
CA GLY A 803 -35.10 17.86 12.06
C GLY A 803 -34.52 17.11 10.85
N GLN A 804 -33.59 17.79 10.19
CA GLN A 804 -32.93 17.22 9.02
C GLN A 804 -31.42 17.51 9.06
N VAL A 805 -30.64 16.55 8.70
CA VAL A 805 -29.24 16.74 8.26
C VAL A 805 -29.31 16.91 6.75
N VAL A 806 -28.81 18.02 6.27
CA VAL A 806 -28.71 18.34 4.85
C VAL A 806 -27.30 17.95 4.40
N ILE A 807 -27.21 16.98 3.54
CA ILE A 807 -25.96 16.48 2.95
C ILE A 807 -25.90 17.02 1.54
N THR A 808 -24.92 17.87 1.26
CA THR A 808 -24.77 18.50 -0.04
C THR A 808 -23.47 18.08 -0.68
N LEU A 809 -23.56 17.39 -1.79
CA LEU A 809 -22.42 17.11 -2.67
C LEU A 809 -22.29 18.29 -3.65
N ASN A 810 -21.14 18.93 -3.63
CA ASN A 810 -20.75 19.91 -4.63
C ASN A 810 -19.68 19.30 -5.53
N THR A 811 -20.00 19.08 -6.77
CA THR A 811 -19.05 18.73 -7.82
C THR A 811 -18.76 19.97 -8.68
N PRO A 812 -17.77 19.94 -9.56
CA PRO A 812 -17.51 21.06 -10.45
C PRO A 812 -18.70 21.47 -11.35
N LEU A 813 -19.60 20.55 -11.67
CA LEU A 813 -20.73 20.79 -12.55
C LEU A 813 -22.09 20.90 -11.85
N THR A 814 -22.25 20.14 -10.76
CA THR A 814 -23.57 20.01 -10.12
C THR A 814 -23.49 20.15 -8.60
N THR A 815 -24.62 20.49 -8.03
CA THR A 815 -24.84 20.43 -6.58
C THR A 815 -26.06 19.56 -6.32
N THR A 816 -25.85 18.46 -5.60
CA THR A 816 -26.91 17.51 -5.25
C THR A 816 -27.09 17.48 -3.74
N THR A 817 -28.32 17.50 -3.29
CA THR A 817 -28.66 17.59 -1.87
C THR A 817 -29.54 16.42 -1.45
N LEU A 818 -29.14 15.75 -0.36
CA LEU A 818 -29.96 14.77 0.36
C LEU A 818 -30.41 15.36 1.69
N PHE A 819 -31.68 15.13 2.01
CA PHE A 819 -32.26 15.46 3.31
C PHE A 819 -32.40 14.16 4.12
N TYR A 820 -31.61 14.06 5.18
CA TYR A 820 -31.63 12.88 6.04
C TYR A 820 -32.34 13.21 7.35
N PRO A 821 -33.43 12.51 7.69
CA PRO A 821 -34.20 12.84 8.88
C PRO A 821 -33.46 12.50 10.15
N CYS A 822 -33.51 13.40 11.11
CA CYS A 822 -33.12 13.17 12.49
C CYS A 822 -34.31 13.39 13.42
N VAL A 823 -34.35 12.70 14.52
CA VAL A 823 -35.40 12.81 15.53
C VAL A 823 -34.80 13.23 16.87
N ASN A 824 -35.32 14.30 17.43
CA ASN A 824 -34.88 14.84 18.71
C ASN A 824 -35.67 14.21 19.89
#